data_5b3efafa32154d000f757b5cc4bec6ed
#
_entry.id   5b3efafa32154d000f757b5cc4bec6ed
#
_cell.length_a   1.000
_cell.length_b   1.000
_cell.length_c   1.000
_cell.angle_alpha   90.00
_cell.angle_beta   90.00
_cell.angle_gamma   90.00
#
_symmetry.space_group_name_H-M   'P 1'
#
loop_
_entity.id
_entity.type
_entity.pdbx_description
1 polymer ?
#
loop_
_entity_poly.entity_id
_entity_poly.type
_entity_poly.pdbx_seq_one_letter_code
_entity_poly.pdbx_strand_id
1 'polypeptide(L)'
;MSQPAIVSTATKIKLPNGWSLTPAGKSLPLGDLPLNMAVTSNKKYMAVTNNGQSTQSIQLIDIASEKILDSITIAKSWYGLKFSADGKKLYASGGNDNWILRYAIVNNKLVLQDSISLGKKWPERISPAGIEIDDRKNILYVVTKENNSLYIIDLATKKIIKQLPLGGEGYTCLLSPGKNELYISVWGGDKILMLNTVSNSFSGEIKVGDNPNDICFSKKGDYLFVANANDNSVSVIDVMQKKVIETLNTALYPDAPNGSTTNGLALSENDKILYVANADNNCVAVFDVSAPGSSKSRGFIPTGWYPTGVKVIGKKIFVSNGKGFSSMANPYGPNPIRRREEVVYQGGDKSKPMGVQYIAGLFKGTLSIIHEPSAEQLGAYSSLVYSNTPYTKEKETVTAGEAGNPVPMKTGDPSPVKYIFYIIKENRTYDQVLGDIKEGNGDPNLVLFGEKITPNLHKLAKEFVLLDNFYVDAEVSMDGHNWSMAAYATDYLEKNWPTSYGGRGGVYDGEGNRAIANNKNGFIWDQCKRAGISYRTYGEFADNAKPNIAILKDHVCPYYTGWNLGFRDTARVTQWKHEFDSLLAAGSVPRFNTVRLGNDHTEGLRKGRPTPFAHVADNDLAVGLFVEYLSKSPIWKESAVFVIEDDAQNGADHVDAHRSTAYVAGGFVKRNFVDHTMYSTSSMLRTIELILGMPPMSQYDAAATPMWNCFTANANLTAFETVKPNVDLTEKNIAMNEWQRRSEKFDLGKEDAVPDLEFNIVLWNGLKGTTFPAPKRAAFVKLKEEKEDDD
;
A
#
# COMPACT_ATOMS: atom_id res chain seq x y z
N MET A 1 -14.40 -38.85 22.43
CA MET A 1 -15.24 -37.65 22.33
C MET A 1 -14.31 -36.50 21.98
N SER A 2 -14.30 -36.03 20.71
CA SER A 2 -13.52 -34.88 20.27
C SER A 2 -14.18 -33.64 20.82
N GLN A 3 -13.42 -32.80 21.56
CA GLN A 3 -13.87 -31.45 21.91
C GLN A 3 -14.28 -30.71 20.64
N PRO A 4 -15.41 -30.00 20.62
CA PRO A 4 -15.77 -29.16 19.49
C PRO A 4 -14.68 -28.11 19.31
N ALA A 5 -14.17 -27.98 18.11
CA ALA A 5 -13.20 -26.96 17.76
C ALA A 5 -13.78 -25.59 18.09
N ILE A 6 -13.13 -24.90 19.02
CA ILE A 6 -13.46 -23.51 19.34
C ILE A 6 -13.18 -22.72 18.05
N VAL A 7 -14.20 -22.44 17.26
CA VAL A 7 -14.18 -21.33 16.33
C VAL A 7 -13.94 -20.11 17.20
N SER A 8 -12.76 -19.51 17.07
CA SER A 8 -12.40 -18.34 17.86
C SER A 8 -13.56 -17.34 17.79
N THR A 9 -14.14 -16.98 18.93
CA THR A 9 -15.01 -15.81 19.09
C THR A 9 -14.16 -14.54 19.05
N ALA A 10 -13.16 -14.51 18.15
CA ALA A 10 -12.32 -13.34 17.94
C ALA A 10 -13.23 -12.18 17.56
N THR A 11 -13.14 -11.09 18.30
CA THR A 11 -13.83 -9.85 17.98
C THR A 11 -13.46 -9.46 16.55
N LYS A 12 -14.46 -9.24 15.70
CA LYS A 12 -14.27 -8.79 14.33
C LYS A 12 -13.58 -7.43 14.35
N ILE A 13 -12.40 -7.34 13.74
CA ILE A 13 -11.58 -6.13 13.67
C ILE A 13 -11.90 -5.43 12.36
N LYS A 14 -12.33 -4.18 12.39
CA LYS A 14 -12.60 -3.36 11.20
C LYS A 14 -11.33 -2.63 10.78
N LEU A 15 -11.09 -2.57 9.47
CA LEU A 15 -9.97 -1.86 8.85
C LEU A 15 -10.41 -0.50 8.28
N PRO A 16 -9.49 0.46 8.11
CA PRO A 16 -9.82 1.79 7.56
C PRO A 16 -10.38 1.75 6.14
N ASN A 17 -10.05 0.75 5.34
CA ASN A 17 -10.61 0.53 4.00
C ASN A 17 -12.00 -0.17 4.00
N GLY A 18 -12.63 -0.33 5.15
CA GLY A 18 -13.94 -0.97 5.29
C GLY A 18 -13.94 -2.49 5.39
N TRP A 19 -12.82 -3.15 5.14
CA TRP A 19 -12.67 -4.60 5.31
C TRP A 19 -12.59 -4.97 6.79
N SER A 20 -12.54 -6.27 7.08
CA SER A 20 -12.48 -6.75 8.47
C SER A 20 -11.60 -7.98 8.60
N LEU A 21 -11.18 -8.27 9.83
CA LEU A 21 -10.35 -9.43 10.16
C LEU A 21 -11.00 -10.27 11.26
N THR A 22 -10.88 -11.59 11.14
CA THR A 22 -11.16 -12.58 12.18
C THR A 22 -10.12 -13.70 12.08
N PRO A 23 -8.82 -13.42 12.40
CA PRO A 23 -7.73 -14.35 12.15
C PRO A 23 -7.93 -15.71 12.82
N ALA A 24 -7.68 -16.77 12.07
CA ALA A 24 -7.71 -18.15 12.57
C ALA A 24 -6.44 -18.47 13.38
N GLY A 25 -6.59 -19.38 14.34
CA GLY A 25 -5.48 -19.90 15.13
C GLY A 25 -4.91 -18.91 16.14
N LYS A 26 -3.62 -19.07 16.44
CA LYS A 26 -2.87 -18.22 17.38
C LYS A 26 -2.03 -17.23 16.60
N SER A 27 -1.87 -16.01 17.10
CA SER A 27 -1.00 -14.99 16.51
C SER A 27 0.20 -14.73 17.42
N LEU A 28 1.39 -14.73 16.82
CA LEU A 28 2.65 -14.35 17.45
C LEU A 28 3.07 -12.99 16.90
N PRO A 29 3.32 -11.96 17.74
CA PRO A 29 3.79 -10.66 17.25
C PRO A 29 5.17 -10.76 16.60
N LEU A 30 5.34 -10.07 15.46
CA LEU A 30 6.59 -9.92 14.72
C LEU A 30 6.99 -8.44 14.61
N GLY A 31 8.07 -8.16 13.89
CA GLY A 31 8.42 -6.81 13.44
C GLY A 31 7.54 -6.35 12.27
N ASP A 32 7.84 -5.15 11.74
CA ASP A 32 7.09 -4.57 10.64
C ASP A 32 7.32 -5.34 9.34
N LEU A 33 6.28 -5.55 8.56
CA LEU A 33 6.28 -6.17 7.25
C LEU A 33 7.17 -7.42 7.17
N PRO A 34 6.81 -8.54 7.84
CA PRO A 34 7.49 -9.81 7.62
C PRO A 34 7.27 -10.25 6.18
N LEU A 35 8.36 -10.45 5.39
CA LEU A 35 8.29 -10.82 3.98
C LEU A 35 8.57 -12.29 3.72
N ASN A 36 9.52 -12.90 4.42
CA ASN A 36 9.91 -14.27 4.16
C ASN A 36 10.13 -15.07 5.45
N MET A 37 9.83 -16.35 5.35
CA MET A 37 10.04 -17.37 6.38
C MET A 37 10.92 -18.48 5.85
N ALA A 38 12.10 -18.69 6.41
CA ALA A 38 12.96 -19.83 6.13
C ALA A 38 12.89 -20.84 7.27
N VAL A 39 12.88 -22.14 6.93
CA VAL A 39 12.77 -23.23 7.89
C VAL A 39 14.00 -24.13 7.79
N THR A 40 14.59 -24.54 8.92
CA THR A 40 15.68 -25.52 8.93
C THR A 40 15.21 -26.89 8.46
N SER A 41 16.09 -27.68 7.84
CA SER A 41 15.77 -29.04 7.32
C SER A 41 15.24 -29.98 8.41
N ASN A 42 15.72 -29.84 9.64
CA ASN A 42 15.24 -30.60 10.79
C ASN A 42 13.94 -30.05 11.40
N LYS A 43 13.37 -28.99 10.81
CA LYS A 43 12.13 -28.33 11.26
C LYS A 43 12.17 -27.80 12.71
N LYS A 44 13.37 -27.52 13.25
CA LYS A 44 13.51 -26.99 14.61
C LYS A 44 13.32 -25.49 14.64
N TYR A 45 13.91 -24.76 13.70
CA TYR A 45 13.90 -23.31 13.67
C TYR A 45 13.22 -22.76 12.42
N MET A 46 12.54 -21.63 12.61
CA MET A 46 12.08 -20.75 11.56
C MET A 46 12.77 -19.40 11.74
N ALA A 47 13.30 -18.83 10.68
CA ALA A 47 13.77 -17.44 10.66
C ALA A 47 12.78 -16.60 9.86
N VAL A 48 12.49 -15.38 10.32
CA VAL A 48 11.57 -14.43 9.66
C VAL A 48 12.27 -13.10 9.46
N THR A 49 12.23 -12.55 8.23
CA THR A 49 12.70 -11.18 7.96
C THR A 49 11.58 -10.20 8.18
N ASN A 50 11.85 -9.07 8.84
CA ASN A 50 10.94 -7.94 9.03
C ASN A 50 11.50 -6.73 8.29
N ASN A 51 10.81 -6.28 7.27
CA ASN A 51 11.29 -5.37 6.22
C ASN A 51 10.57 -4.02 6.20
N GLY A 52 9.81 -3.72 7.23
CA GLY A 52 9.01 -2.50 7.30
C GLY A 52 9.82 -1.22 7.48
N GLN A 53 9.10 -0.13 7.63
CA GLN A 53 9.66 1.21 7.73
C GLN A 53 10.47 1.42 9.02
N SER A 54 10.02 0.87 10.16
CA SER A 54 10.72 1.04 11.43
C SER A 54 11.97 0.13 11.54
N THR A 55 12.32 -0.41 12.67
CA THR A 55 13.51 -1.25 12.83
C THR A 55 13.39 -2.55 12.04
N GLN A 56 14.25 -2.74 11.04
CA GLN A 56 14.32 -4.01 10.32
C GLN A 56 15.09 -5.06 11.13
N SER A 57 14.63 -6.30 11.07
CA SER A 57 15.15 -7.35 11.93
C SER A 57 15.04 -8.75 11.30
N ILE A 58 15.76 -9.70 11.88
CA ILE A 58 15.55 -11.13 11.66
C ILE A 58 15.18 -11.74 13.01
N GLN A 59 14.08 -12.45 13.07
CA GLN A 59 13.63 -13.17 14.26
C GLN A 59 13.80 -14.67 14.07
N LEU A 60 14.38 -15.34 15.08
CA LEU A 60 14.55 -16.79 15.13
C LEU A 60 13.46 -17.37 16.04
N ILE A 61 12.65 -18.27 15.52
CA ILE A 61 11.50 -18.88 16.20
C ILE A 61 11.78 -20.37 16.38
N ASP A 62 11.54 -20.89 17.57
CA ASP A 62 11.45 -22.34 17.83
C ASP A 62 10.07 -22.83 17.45
N ILE A 63 10.01 -23.73 16.47
CA ILE A 63 8.76 -24.20 15.87
C ILE A 63 7.94 -25.04 16.87
N ALA A 64 8.59 -25.80 17.72
CA ALA A 64 7.91 -26.69 18.66
C ALA A 64 7.22 -25.90 19.79
N SER A 65 7.93 -24.94 20.38
CA SER A 65 7.42 -24.11 21.47
C SER A 65 6.65 -22.86 20.98
N GLU A 66 6.71 -22.53 19.68
CA GLU A 66 6.08 -21.34 19.06
C GLU A 66 6.55 -20.03 19.71
N LYS A 67 7.83 -19.96 20.07
CA LYS A 67 8.43 -18.79 20.75
C LYS A 67 9.55 -18.19 19.93
N ILE A 68 9.63 -16.86 19.96
CA ILE A 68 10.80 -16.14 19.47
C ILE A 68 11.97 -16.39 20.45
N LEU A 69 13.05 -16.96 19.94
CA LEU A 69 14.26 -17.25 20.72
C LEU A 69 15.24 -16.09 20.66
N ASP A 70 15.28 -15.40 19.51
CA ASP A 70 16.21 -14.30 19.26
C ASP A 70 15.61 -13.32 18.26
N SER A 71 16.01 -12.05 18.38
CA SER A 71 15.62 -10.97 17.45
C SER A 71 16.82 -10.06 17.27
N ILE A 72 17.40 -10.05 16.08
CA ILE A 72 18.55 -9.21 15.75
C ILE A 72 18.16 -8.08 14.82
N THR A 73 18.68 -6.89 15.10
CA THR A 73 18.53 -5.75 14.19
C THR A 73 19.46 -5.90 12.99
N ILE A 74 18.97 -5.60 11.81
CA ILE A 74 19.72 -5.55 10.56
C ILE A 74 19.54 -4.15 9.95
N ALA A 75 20.62 -3.55 9.46
CA ALA A 75 20.59 -2.17 8.96
C ALA A 75 19.61 -2.01 7.78
N LYS A 76 19.69 -2.94 6.83
CA LYS A 76 18.78 -3.06 5.69
C LYS A 76 18.54 -4.54 5.42
N SER A 77 17.31 -4.86 5.08
CA SER A 77 16.85 -6.22 4.84
C SER A 77 15.92 -6.22 3.61
N TRP A 78 15.79 -7.39 2.99
CA TRP A 78 14.73 -7.65 2.03
C TRP A 78 14.36 -9.13 2.06
N TYR A 79 13.64 -9.64 1.07
CA TYR A 79 13.05 -10.97 0.99
C TYR A 79 14.03 -12.14 1.21
N GLY A 80 15.27 -12.03 0.72
CA GLY A 80 16.23 -13.15 0.68
C GLY A 80 16.58 -13.69 2.06
N LEU A 81 16.22 -14.96 2.32
CA LEU A 81 16.49 -15.66 3.58
C LEU A 81 16.57 -17.16 3.33
N LYS A 82 17.69 -17.80 3.69
CA LYS A 82 17.90 -19.24 3.47
C LYS A 82 18.83 -19.86 4.52
N PHE A 83 18.43 -21.00 5.06
CA PHE A 83 19.34 -21.82 5.87
C PHE A 83 20.25 -22.69 4.98
N SER A 84 21.48 -22.96 5.46
CA SER A 84 22.31 -24.07 4.94
C SER A 84 21.62 -25.41 5.17
N ALA A 85 21.96 -26.44 4.40
CA ALA A 85 21.33 -27.75 4.50
C ALA A 85 21.50 -28.41 5.88
N ASP A 86 22.64 -28.14 6.58
CA ASP A 86 22.87 -28.58 7.95
C ASP A 86 22.14 -27.77 9.02
N GLY A 87 21.45 -26.69 8.64
CA GLY A 87 20.69 -25.80 9.52
C GLY A 87 21.53 -24.96 10.47
N LYS A 88 22.86 -24.93 10.32
CA LYS A 88 23.76 -24.21 11.25
C LYS A 88 24.02 -22.77 10.83
N LYS A 89 23.83 -22.44 9.56
CA LYS A 89 24.04 -21.09 9.01
C LYS A 89 22.75 -20.55 8.42
N LEU A 90 22.56 -19.24 8.56
CA LEU A 90 21.49 -18.50 7.93
C LEU A 90 22.11 -17.43 7.02
N TYR A 91 21.63 -17.35 5.79
CA TYR A 91 21.99 -16.31 4.82
C TYR A 91 20.79 -15.37 4.66
N ALA A 92 21.06 -14.07 4.68
CA ALA A 92 20.02 -13.04 4.59
C ALA A 92 20.45 -11.92 3.64
N SER A 93 19.50 -11.43 2.86
CA SER A 93 19.68 -10.22 2.05
C SER A 93 19.91 -9.01 2.95
N GLY A 94 20.91 -8.21 2.63
CA GLY A 94 21.17 -6.89 3.21
C GLY A 94 20.52 -5.74 2.43
N GLY A 95 19.51 -6.03 1.62
CA GLY A 95 18.75 -5.02 0.87
C GLY A 95 19.66 -4.06 0.09
N ASN A 96 19.38 -2.78 0.15
CA ASN A 96 20.13 -1.73 -0.56
C ASN A 96 21.57 -1.47 -0.03
N ASP A 97 22.07 -2.26 0.94
CA ASP A 97 23.49 -2.31 1.24
C ASP A 97 24.26 -3.23 0.29
N ASN A 98 23.57 -3.95 -0.61
CA ASN A 98 24.13 -4.74 -1.70
C ASN A 98 25.05 -5.86 -1.23
N TRP A 99 24.71 -6.51 -0.11
CA TRP A 99 25.42 -7.64 0.43
C TRP A 99 24.49 -8.78 0.87
N ILE A 100 25.06 -9.95 1.07
CA ILE A 100 24.42 -11.07 1.76
C ILE A 100 25.11 -11.24 3.11
N LEU A 101 24.33 -11.22 4.18
CA LEU A 101 24.79 -11.42 5.54
C LEU A 101 24.75 -12.92 5.87
N ARG A 102 25.77 -13.41 6.58
CA ARG A 102 25.87 -14.80 7.02
C ARG A 102 25.92 -14.90 8.53
N TYR A 103 24.95 -15.58 9.11
CA TYR A 103 24.83 -15.82 10.54
C TYR A 103 25.07 -17.29 10.88
N ALA A 104 25.65 -17.56 12.06
CA ALA A 104 25.64 -18.88 12.68
C ALA A 104 24.56 -18.94 13.77
N ILE A 105 23.97 -20.12 13.99
CA ILE A 105 23.11 -20.36 15.15
C ILE A 105 23.98 -20.91 16.29
N VAL A 106 24.15 -20.12 17.34
CA VAL A 106 24.93 -20.49 18.53
C VAL A 106 24.04 -20.30 19.76
N ASN A 107 23.79 -21.37 20.50
CA ASN A 107 22.97 -21.34 21.71
C ASN A 107 21.57 -20.68 21.48
N ASN A 108 20.91 -21.06 20.40
CA ASN A 108 19.61 -20.51 19.95
C ASN A 108 19.66 -19.00 19.60
N LYS A 109 20.81 -18.44 19.31
CA LYS A 109 20.98 -17.04 18.89
C LYS A 109 21.60 -16.95 17.51
N LEU A 110 21.23 -15.90 16.77
CA LEU A 110 21.84 -15.54 15.49
C LEU A 110 23.08 -14.69 15.72
N VAL A 111 24.24 -15.20 15.35
CA VAL A 111 25.53 -14.54 15.49
C VAL A 111 26.09 -14.24 14.11
N LEU A 112 26.25 -12.95 13.78
CA LEU A 112 26.82 -12.51 12.51
C LEU A 112 28.26 -13.02 12.40
N GLN A 113 28.55 -13.73 11.32
CA GLN A 113 29.88 -14.25 11.01
C GLN A 113 30.64 -13.33 10.07
N ASP A 114 30.02 -13.01 8.95
CA ASP A 114 30.58 -12.18 7.90
C ASP A 114 29.50 -11.77 6.87
N SER A 115 29.96 -11.11 5.80
CA SER A 115 29.12 -10.72 4.67
C SER A 115 29.79 -11.03 3.34
N ILE A 116 28.99 -11.14 2.29
CA ILE A 116 29.40 -11.28 0.89
C ILE A 116 28.90 -10.05 0.14
N SER A 117 29.80 -9.22 -0.37
CA SER A 117 29.47 -8.01 -1.10
C SER A 117 29.17 -8.32 -2.56
N LEU A 118 28.09 -7.74 -3.10
CA LEU A 118 27.76 -7.74 -4.53
C LEU A 118 28.24 -6.46 -5.23
N GLY A 119 28.49 -5.39 -4.48
CA GLY A 119 28.92 -4.08 -4.94
C GLY A 119 28.92 -3.05 -3.80
N LYS A 120 29.01 -1.78 -4.13
CA LYS A 120 28.92 -0.69 -3.14
C LYS A 120 27.49 -0.58 -2.62
N LYS A 121 27.34 0.00 -1.43
CA LYS A 121 26.02 0.35 -0.89
C LYS A 121 25.29 1.36 -1.78
N TRP A 122 23.97 1.50 -1.52
CA TRP A 122 23.20 2.58 -2.13
C TRP A 122 23.97 3.92 -2.13
N PRO A 123 24.00 4.69 -3.23
CA PRO A 123 23.10 4.66 -4.39
C PRO A 123 23.48 3.70 -5.53
N GLU A 124 24.44 2.77 -5.39
CA GLU A 124 24.64 1.71 -6.38
C GLU A 124 23.44 0.76 -6.34
N ARG A 125 22.75 0.62 -7.47
CA ARG A 125 21.48 -0.09 -7.59
C ARG A 125 21.71 -1.57 -7.90
N ILE A 126 21.77 -2.43 -6.90
CA ILE A 126 21.84 -3.89 -7.03
C ILE A 126 20.63 -4.53 -6.33
N SER A 127 20.50 -4.31 -5.04
CA SER A 127 19.40 -4.75 -4.17
C SER A 127 19.15 -6.26 -4.28
N PRO A 128 19.92 -7.11 -3.57
CA PRO A 128 19.68 -8.54 -3.51
C PRO A 128 18.27 -8.82 -2.98
N ALA A 129 17.53 -9.65 -3.73
CA ALA A 129 16.20 -10.13 -3.42
C ALA A 129 16.26 -11.59 -2.94
N GLY A 130 15.68 -12.54 -3.65
CA GLY A 130 15.70 -13.95 -3.27
C GLY A 130 17.08 -14.59 -3.37
N ILE A 131 17.32 -15.60 -2.55
CA ILE A 131 18.60 -16.34 -2.50
C ILE A 131 18.36 -17.84 -2.45
N GLU A 132 19.27 -18.63 -3.06
CA GLU A 132 19.24 -20.09 -3.02
C GLU A 132 20.67 -20.63 -2.87
N ILE A 133 20.82 -21.80 -2.22
CA ILE A 133 22.13 -22.40 -1.92
C ILE A 133 22.22 -23.82 -2.47
N ASP A 134 23.25 -24.09 -3.25
CA ASP A 134 23.69 -25.47 -3.52
C ASP A 134 24.87 -25.83 -2.61
N ASP A 135 24.55 -26.40 -1.45
CA ASP A 135 25.57 -26.83 -0.49
C ASP A 135 26.53 -27.91 -1.06
N ARG A 136 26.10 -28.70 -2.05
CA ARG A 136 26.95 -29.73 -2.70
C ARG A 136 28.07 -29.08 -3.51
N LYS A 137 27.76 -27.99 -4.19
CA LYS A 137 28.72 -27.24 -5.02
C LYS A 137 29.31 -26.05 -4.28
N ASN A 138 28.84 -25.78 -3.07
CA ASN A 138 29.23 -24.61 -2.29
C ASN A 138 28.94 -23.28 -3.04
N ILE A 139 27.81 -23.21 -3.73
CA ILE A 139 27.40 -22.09 -4.56
C ILE A 139 26.19 -21.38 -3.93
N LEU A 140 26.21 -20.04 -3.94
CA LEU A 140 25.09 -19.16 -3.61
C LEU A 140 24.59 -18.50 -4.89
N TYR A 141 23.29 -18.59 -5.14
CA TYR A 141 22.56 -17.88 -6.19
C TYR A 141 21.81 -16.71 -5.56
N VAL A 142 21.95 -15.52 -6.14
CA VAL A 142 21.30 -14.29 -5.65
C VAL A 142 20.63 -13.60 -6.83
N VAL A 143 19.31 -13.43 -6.79
CA VAL A 143 18.62 -12.58 -7.74
C VAL A 143 18.51 -11.14 -7.19
N THR A 144 18.48 -10.16 -8.07
CA THR A 144 18.48 -8.75 -7.69
C THR A 144 17.34 -8.01 -8.39
N LYS A 145 16.79 -6.98 -7.71
CA LYS A 145 15.62 -6.23 -8.22
C LYS A 145 15.95 -4.85 -8.81
N GLU A 146 17.15 -4.30 -8.54
CA GLU A 146 17.49 -2.97 -9.07
C GLU A 146 18.37 -2.99 -10.32
N ASN A 147 19.24 -4.01 -10.46
CA ASN A 147 20.02 -4.21 -11.69
C ASN A 147 19.65 -5.48 -12.46
N ASN A 148 18.50 -6.08 -12.12
CA ASN A 148 17.86 -7.15 -12.88
C ASN A 148 18.81 -8.29 -13.23
N SER A 149 19.53 -8.82 -12.23
CA SER A 149 20.61 -9.79 -12.45
C SER A 149 20.50 -11.02 -11.55
N LEU A 150 21.05 -12.14 -12.03
CA LEU A 150 21.40 -13.29 -11.23
C LEU A 150 22.92 -13.26 -10.96
N TYR A 151 23.31 -13.31 -9.69
CA TYR A 151 24.69 -13.48 -9.26
C TYR A 151 24.93 -14.93 -8.84
N ILE A 152 25.99 -15.54 -9.34
CA ILE A 152 26.45 -16.87 -8.96
C ILE A 152 27.77 -16.69 -8.18
N ILE A 153 27.81 -17.15 -6.94
CA ILE A 153 28.86 -16.83 -5.99
C ILE A 153 29.44 -18.13 -5.40
N ASP A 154 30.74 -18.23 -5.40
CA ASP A 154 31.47 -19.29 -4.66
C ASP A 154 31.50 -18.94 -3.17
N LEU A 155 30.91 -19.78 -2.32
CA LEU A 155 30.81 -19.56 -0.88
C LEU A 155 32.13 -19.74 -0.13
N ALA A 156 33.11 -20.49 -0.68
CA ALA A 156 34.43 -20.67 -0.04
C ALA A 156 35.28 -19.42 -0.20
N THR A 157 35.31 -18.86 -1.40
CA THR A 157 36.13 -17.70 -1.75
C THR A 157 35.37 -16.40 -1.61
N LYS A 158 34.01 -16.44 -1.53
CA LYS A 158 33.08 -15.30 -1.54
C LYS A 158 33.17 -14.46 -2.81
N LYS A 159 33.66 -15.03 -3.90
CA LYS A 159 33.84 -14.34 -5.17
C LYS A 159 32.62 -14.57 -6.08
N ILE A 160 32.22 -13.53 -6.80
CA ILE A 160 31.25 -13.62 -7.87
C ILE A 160 31.90 -14.40 -9.01
N ILE A 161 31.33 -15.57 -9.36
CA ILE A 161 31.76 -16.39 -10.47
C ILE A 161 31.17 -15.84 -11.77
N LYS A 162 29.89 -15.44 -11.72
CA LYS A 162 29.16 -14.99 -12.89
C LYS A 162 28.00 -14.06 -12.51
N GLN A 163 27.69 -13.13 -13.40
CA GLN A 163 26.51 -12.30 -13.36
C GLN A 163 25.77 -12.45 -14.70
N LEU A 164 24.46 -12.66 -14.65
CA LEU A 164 23.60 -12.87 -15.80
C LEU A 164 22.39 -11.94 -15.74
N PRO A 165 22.04 -11.25 -16.86
CA PRO A 165 20.85 -10.38 -16.89
C PRO A 165 19.56 -11.21 -16.89
N LEU A 166 18.56 -10.81 -16.11
CA LEU A 166 17.24 -11.46 -16.03
C LEU A 166 16.24 -10.89 -17.07
N GLY A 167 16.47 -9.67 -17.54
CA GLY A 167 15.55 -8.96 -18.43
C GLY A 167 14.29 -8.40 -17.72
N GLY A 168 14.35 -8.26 -16.42
CA GLY A 168 13.33 -7.69 -15.54
C GLY A 168 13.73 -7.86 -14.07
N GLU A 169 13.01 -7.24 -13.16
CA GLU A 169 13.24 -7.33 -11.73
C GLU A 169 13.14 -8.78 -11.24
N GLY A 170 14.17 -9.28 -10.55
CA GLY A 170 14.14 -10.61 -9.97
C GLY A 170 13.49 -10.61 -8.58
N TYR A 171 12.61 -11.59 -8.30
CA TYR A 171 12.03 -11.76 -6.96
C TYR A 171 12.72 -12.85 -6.15
N THR A 172 12.63 -14.10 -6.62
CA THR A 172 13.25 -15.24 -5.95
C THR A 172 13.81 -16.27 -6.91
N CYS A 173 14.54 -17.25 -6.37
CA CYS A 173 15.02 -18.40 -7.12
C CYS A 173 14.98 -19.66 -6.24
N LEU A 174 14.83 -20.81 -6.89
CA LEU A 174 14.70 -22.11 -6.23
C LEU A 174 15.34 -23.21 -7.08
N LEU A 175 16.21 -24.01 -6.47
CA LEU A 175 16.79 -25.18 -7.12
C LEU A 175 15.73 -26.28 -7.27
N SER A 176 15.69 -26.91 -8.43
CA SER A 176 14.95 -28.16 -8.61
C SER A 176 15.41 -29.21 -7.60
N PRO A 177 14.61 -30.18 -7.17
CA PRO A 177 15.00 -31.22 -6.21
C PRO A 177 16.27 -31.96 -6.61
N GLY A 178 16.51 -32.19 -7.90
CA GLY A 178 17.74 -32.75 -8.45
C GLY A 178 18.94 -31.80 -8.44
N LYS A 179 18.72 -30.51 -8.20
CA LYS A 179 19.70 -29.41 -8.22
C LYS A 179 20.43 -29.22 -9.56
N ASN A 180 19.87 -29.72 -10.66
CA ASN A 180 20.45 -29.56 -12.01
C ASN A 180 19.96 -28.27 -12.71
N GLU A 181 18.84 -27.74 -12.28
CA GLU A 181 18.26 -26.49 -12.78
C GLU A 181 17.89 -25.57 -11.61
N LEU A 182 18.06 -24.25 -11.81
CA LEU A 182 17.56 -23.19 -10.96
C LEU A 182 16.42 -22.48 -11.68
N TYR A 183 15.30 -22.34 -11.00
CA TYR A 183 14.11 -21.63 -11.48
C TYR A 183 14.06 -20.26 -10.80
N ILE A 184 13.82 -19.21 -11.59
CA ILE A 184 13.89 -17.82 -11.15
C ILE A 184 12.60 -17.12 -11.54
N SER A 185 11.89 -16.56 -10.56
CA SER A 185 10.77 -15.67 -10.84
C SER A 185 11.28 -14.27 -11.21
N VAL A 186 10.94 -13.84 -12.43
CA VAL A 186 11.25 -12.49 -12.92
C VAL A 186 10.02 -11.62 -12.70
N TRP A 187 10.00 -10.92 -11.59
CA TRP A 187 8.86 -10.17 -11.06
C TRP A 187 8.31 -9.15 -12.06
N GLY A 188 9.22 -8.32 -12.63
CA GLY A 188 8.87 -7.35 -13.67
C GLY A 188 8.99 -7.89 -15.09
N GLY A 189 8.82 -9.21 -15.32
CA GLY A 189 8.99 -9.81 -16.64
C GLY A 189 8.03 -10.94 -16.97
N ASP A 190 7.04 -11.22 -16.11
CA ASP A 190 5.94 -12.17 -16.31
C ASP A 190 6.40 -13.57 -16.71
N LYS A 191 7.53 -14.02 -16.18
CA LYS A 191 8.14 -15.28 -16.57
C LYS A 191 8.95 -15.95 -15.47
N ILE A 192 9.14 -17.24 -15.64
CA ILE A 192 10.15 -18.03 -14.94
C ILE A 192 11.31 -18.26 -15.88
N LEU A 193 12.53 -17.87 -15.47
CA LEU A 193 13.76 -18.25 -16.15
C LEU A 193 14.30 -19.56 -15.57
N MET A 194 14.87 -20.39 -16.42
CA MET A 194 15.53 -21.63 -16.03
C MET A 194 17.03 -21.53 -16.33
N LEU A 195 17.83 -21.84 -15.33
CA LEU A 195 19.30 -21.87 -15.44
C LEU A 195 19.79 -23.30 -15.26
N ASN A 196 20.59 -23.80 -16.20
CA ASN A 196 21.34 -25.03 -16.02
C ASN A 196 22.52 -24.78 -15.05
N THR A 197 22.53 -25.48 -13.91
CA THR A 197 23.52 -25.25 -12.84
C THR A 197 24.89 -25.87 -13.12
N VAL A 198 25.06 -26.63 -14.20
CA VAL A 198 26.34 -27.19 -14.63
C VAL A 198 27.03 -26.19 -15.56
N SER A 199 26.34 -25.71 -16.60
CA SER A 199 26.88 -24.75 -17.56
C SER A 199 26.81 -23.30 -17.07
N ASN A 200 26.04 -23.04 -16.02
CA ASN A 200 25.74 -21.67 -15.55
C ASN A 200 25.22 -20.77 -16.66
N SER A 201 24.31 -21.30 -17.49
CA SER A 201 23.66 -20.56 -18.58
C SER A 201 22.15 -20.83 -18.57
N PHE A 202 21.36 -19.84 -19.05
CA PHE A 202 19.92 -20.04 -19.18
C PHE A 202 19.61 -21.15 -20.17
N SER A 203 18.69 -22.04 -19.76
CA SER A 203 18.22 -23.18 -20.57
C SER A 203 16.83 -22.94 -21.17
N GLY A 204 16.17 -21.86 -20.81
CA GLY A 204 14.85 -21.48 -21.33
C GLY A 204 14.10 -20.55 -20.42
N GLU A 205 12.89 -20.20 -20.83
CA GLU A 205 11.92 -19.42 -20.05
C GLU A 205 10.51 -19.96 -20.22
N ILE A 206 9.66 -19.72 -19.23
CA ILE A 206 8.24 -20.07 -19.24
C ILE A 206 7.45 -18.81 -18.89
N LYS A 207 6.55 -18.39 -19.80
CA LYS A 207 5.65 -17.28 -19.53
C LYS A 207 4.60 -17.68 -18.48
N VAL A 208 4.34 -16.82 -17.50
CA VAL A 208 3.35 -16.99 -16.43
C VAL A 208 2.44 -15.76 -16.34
N GLY A 209 1.72 -15.59 -15.23
CA GLY A 209 0.93 -14.39 -15.01
C GLY A 209 1.78 -13.19 -14.59
N ASP A 210 1.10 -12.07 -14.32
CA ASP A 210 1.69 -10.77 -14.01
C ASP A 210 2.27 -10.72 -12.58
N ASN A 211 3.44 -10.10 -12.43
CA ASN A 211 4.21 -10.00 -11.19
C ASN A 211 4.43 -11.37 -10.51
N PRO A 212 5.10 -12.36 -11.16
CA PRO A 212 5.40 -13.64 -10.54
C PRO A 212 6.38 -13.46 -9.39
N ASN A 213 5.97 -13.83 -8.17
CA ASN A 213 6.77 -13.67 -6.97
C ASN A 213 7.20 -15.03 -6.37
N ASP A 214 6.53 -15.57 -5.35
CA ASP A 214 6.95 -16.82 -4.70
C ASP A 214 6.73 -18.06 -5.59
N ILE A 215 7.61 -19.05 -5.45
CA ILE A 215 7.59 -20.29 -6.20
C ILE A 215 7.77 -21.51 -5.29
N CYS A 216 7.12 -22.61 -5.61
CA CYS A 216 7.15 -23.82 -4.80
C CYS A 216 7.13 -25.09 -5.68
N PHE A 217 8.11 -25.98 -5.49
CA PHE A 217 8.11 -27.31 -6.15
C PHE A 217 7.27 -28.34 -5.41
N SER A 218 6.65 -29.26 -6.15
CA SER A 218 6.28 -30.56 -5.61
C SER A 218 7.53 -31.33 -5.15
N LYS A 219 7.41 -32.24 -4.17
CA LYS A 219 8.56 -32.97 -3.60
C LYS A 219 9.39 -33.71 -4.62
N LYS A 220 8.76 -34.27 -5.65
CA LYS A 220 9.45 -34.97 -6.75
C LYS A 220 10.03 -34.01 -7.77
N GLY A 221 9.59 -32.76 -7.80
CA GLY A 221 9.98 -31.77 -8.81
C GLY A 221 9.24 -31.88 -10.13
N ASP A 222 8.16 -32.67 -10.19
CA ASP A 222 7.38 -32.83 -11.42
C ASP A 222 6.58 -31.55 -11.76
N TYR A 223 6.20 -30.79 -10.72
CA TYR A 223 5.43 -29.55 -10.86
C TYR A 223 6.07 -28.39 -10.11
N LEU A 224 5.95 -27.20 -10.69
CA LEU A 224 6.29 -25.93 -10.08
C LEU A 224 5.05 -25.05 -10.03
N PHE A 225 4.74 -24.53 -8.85
CA PHE A 225 3.67 -23.54 -8.62
C PHE A 225 4.26 -22.14 -8.53
N VAL A 226 3.64 -21.18 -9.19
CA VAL A 226 4.11 -19.77 -9.27
C VAL A 226 2.97 -18.85 -8.87
N ALA A 227 3.16 -18.03 -7.84
CA ALA A 227 2.20 -17.01 -7.47
C ALA A 227 2.34 -15.79 -8.40
N ASN A 228 1.22 -15.34 -8.98
CA ASN A 228 1.15 -14.18 -9.87
C ASN A 228 0.38 -13.07 -9.16
N ALA A 229 1.09 -12.11 -8.58
CA ALA A 229 0.51 -11.17 -7.62
C ALA A 229 -0.56 -10.26 -8.23
N ASN A 230 -0.36 -9.77 -9.45
CA ASN A 230 -1.29 -8.87 -10.13
C ASN A 230 -2.39 -9.59 -10.92
N ASP A 231 -2.41 -10.93 -10.91
CA ASP A 231 -3.38 -11.73 -11.69
C ASP A 231 -4.41 -12.47 -10.86
N ASN A 232 -4.42 -12.34 -9.53
CA ASN A 232 -5.21 -13.19 -8.64
C ASN A 232 -5.06 -14.68 -8.95
N SER A 233 -3.85 -15.16 -9.29
CA SER A 233 -3.69 -16.51 -9.81
C SER A 233 -2.41 -17.20 -9.36
N VAL A 234 -2.41 -18.54 -9.54
CA VAL A 234 -1.20 -19.39 -9.47
C VAL A 234 -1.06 -20.13 -10.79
N SER A 235 0.10 -20.02 -11.43
CA SER A 235 0.47 -20.84 -12.58
C SER A 235 1.01 -22.20 -12.12
N VAL A 236 0.48 -23.29 -12.63
CA VAL A 236 0.96 -24.65 -12.41
C VAL A 236 1.77 -25.08 -13.64
N ILE A 237 3.06 -25.28 -13.46
CA ILE A 237 4.00 -25.64 -14.51
C ILE A 237 4.32 -27.14 -14.43
N ASP A 238 4.13 -27.88 -15.54
CA ASP A 238 4.72 -29.18 -15.73
C ASP A 238 6.21 -28.99 -16.09
N VAL A 239 7.08 -29.43 -15.17
CA VAL A 239 8.53 -29.19 -15.26
C VAL A 239 9.16 -29.93 -16.44
N MET A 240 8.69 -31.12 -16.75
CA MET A 240 9.19 -31.92 -17.87
C MET A 240 8.79 -31.31 -19.22
N GLN A 241 7.55 -30.85 -19.33
CA GLN A 241 7.03 -30.20 -20.54
C GLN A 241 7.45 -28.73 -20.67
N LYS A 242 7.97 -28.13 -19.59
CA LYS A 242 8.37 -26.71 -19.50
C LYS A 242 7.25 -25.76 -19.93
N LYS A 243 6.04 -26.00 -19.47
CA LYS A 243 4.87 -25.17 -19.80
C LYS A 243 3.86 -25.09 -18.66
N VAL A 244 3.10 -24.02 -18.63
CA VAL A 244 1.92 -23.89 -17.78
C VAL A 244 0.85 -24.86 -18.29
N ILE A 245 0.37 -25.73 -17.42
CA ILE A 245 -0.70 -26.71 -17.71
C ILE A 245 -2.02 -26.29 -17.07
N GLU A 246 -2.02 -25.40 -16.08
CA GLU A 246 -3.19 -24.94 -15.37
C GLU A 246 -2.92 -23.57 -14.76
N THR A 247 -3.95 -22.72 -14.66
CA THR A 247 -3.94 -21.47 -13.91
C THR A 247 -5.06 -21.52 -12.87
N LEU A 248 -4.69 -21.49 -11.58
CA LEU A 248 -5.63 -21.49 -10.45
C LEU A 248 -6.08 -20.07 -10.17
N ASN A 249 -7.37 -19.82 -10.13
CA ASN A 249 -7.92 -18.54 -9.67
C ASN A 249 -7.96 -18.53 -8.14
N THR A 250 -7.27 -17.59 -7.52
CA THR A 250 -7.15 -17.43 -6.06
C THR A 250 -8.17 -16.46 -5.47
N ALA A 251 -8.86 -15.69 -6.30
CA ALA A 251 -9.87 -14.74 -5.85
C ALA A 251 -11.04 -15.42 -5.15
N LEU A 252 -11.76 -14.65 -4.33
CA LEU A 252 -12.94 -15.16 -3.60
C LEU A 252 -14.10 -15.52 -4.52
N TYR A 253 -14.17 -14.90 -5.69
CA TYR A 253 -15.18 -15.16 -6.71
C TYR A 253 -14.51 -15.38 -8.07
N PRO A 254 -15.09 -16.22 -8.94
CA PRO A 254 -14.62 -16.35 -10.33
C PRO A 254 -14.65 -15.00 -11.05
N ASP A 255 -13.66 -14.77 -11.91
CA ASP A 255 -13.56 -13.55 -12.75
C ASP A 255 -13.66 -12.23 -11.97
N ALA A 256 -13.18 -12.21 -10.72
CA ALA A 256 -13.09 -11.00 -9.92
C ALA A 256 -12.04 -10.04 -10.49
N PRO A 257 -12.26 -8.72 -10.38
CA PRO A 257 -11.20 -7.75 -10.69
C PRO A 257 -9.96 -7.97 -9.81
N ASN A 258 -8.86 -7.27 -10.09
CA ASN A 258 -7.66 -7.31 -9.26
C ASN A 258 -7.98 -6.97 -7.79
N GLY A 259 -7.13 -7.42 -6.86
CA GLY A 259 -7.29 -7.14 -5.44
C GLY A 259 -7.24 -8.38 -4.55
N SER A 260 -6.69 -9.51 -5.03
CA SER A 260 -6.33 -10.63 -4.14
C SER A 260 -4.87 -10.60 -3.73
N THR A 261 -4.00 -10.12 -4.61
CA THR A 261 -2.54 -10.05 -4.42
C THR A 261 -1.96 -11.38 -3.96
N THR A 262 -1.84 -12.29 -4.92
CA THR A 262 -1.35 -13.65 -4.69
C THR A 262 0.13 -13.64 -4.33
N ASN A 263 0.47 -14.00 -3.10
CA ASN A 263 1.83 -13.93 -2.56
C ASN A 263 2.42 -15.33 -2.30
N GLY A 264 2.70 -15.65 -1.04
CA GLY A 264 3.42 -16.86 -0.66
C GLY A 264 2.70 -18.18 -0.95
N LEU A 265 3.46 -19.21 -1.24
CA LEU A 265 2.99 -20.54 -1.56
C LEU A 265 3.54 -21.61 -0.63
N ALA A 266 2.74 -22.59 -0.25
CA ALA A 266 3.22 -23.81 0.41
C ALA A 266 2.35 -25.02 0.07
N LEU A 267 3.01 -26.16 -0.16
CA LEU A 267 2.34 -27.46 -0.26
C LEU A 267 2.23 -28.13 1.10
N SER A 268 1.17 -28.89 1.29
CA SER A 268 1.05 -29.84 2.41
C SER A 268 2.17 -30.89 2.36
N GLU A 269 2.41 -31.56 3.50
CA GLU A 269 3.46 -32.59 3.60
C GLU A 269 3.32 -33.76 2.58
N ASN A 270 2.17 -33.98 2.01
CA ASN A 270 1.89 -35.02 1.02
C ASN A 270 1.68 -34.48 -0.40
N ASP A 271 2.00 -33.20 -0.66
CA ASP A 271 1.84 -32.51 -1.95
C ASP A 271 0.41 -32.46 -2.51
N LYS A 272 -0.60 -32.75 -1.70
CA LYS A 272 -2.00 -32.80 -2.19
C LYS A 272 -2.76 -31.49 -2.04
N ILE A 273 -2.34 -30.66 -1.10
CA ILE A 273 -2.99 -29.36 -0.82
C ILE A 273 -1.98 -28.25 -1.03
N LEU A 274 -2.37 -27.23 -1.78
CA LEU A 274 -1.65 -25.99 -1.95
C LEU A 274 -2.33 -24.90 -1.11
N TYR A 275 -1.56 -24.20 -0.30
CA TYR A 275 -1.94 -23.02 0.46
C TYR A 275 -1.35 -21.80 -0.19
N VAL A 276 -2.17 -20.77 -0.43
CA VAL A 276 -1.81 -19.57 -1.18
C VAL A 276 -2.18 -18.33 -0.35
N ALA A 277 -1.21 -17.53 0.03
CA ALA A 277 -1.46 -16.28 0.74
C ALA A 277 -2.04 -15.24 -0.23
N ASN A 278 -3.26 -14.79 0.01
CA ASN A 278 -3.94 -13.69 -0.68
C ASN A 278 -3.83 -12.44 0.18
N ALA A 279 -2.85 -11.58 -0.11
CA ALA A 279 -2.50 -10.46 0.76
C ALA A 279 -3.67 -9.49 0.97
N ASP A 280 -4.28 -9.03 -0.09
CA ASP A 280 -5.34 -8.02 -0.02
C ASP A 280 -6.72 -8.59 0.33
N ASN A 281 -6.92 -9.90 0.19
CA ASN A 281 -8.12 -10.56 0.72
C ASN A 281 -7.97 -11.01 2.19
N ASN A 282 -6.82 -10.80 2.82
CA ASN A 282 -6.55 -11.16 4.21
C ASN A 282 -6.86 -12.63 4.54
N CYS A 283 -6.49 -13.53 3.63
CA CYS A 283 -6.77 -14.95 3.78
C CYS A 283 -5.72 -15.84 3.10
N VAL A 284 -5.79 -17.13 3.39
CA VAL A 284 -5.08 -18.17 2.64
C VAL A 284 -6.12 -18.92 1.81
N ALA A 285 -5.97 -18.93 0.49
CA ALA A 285 -6.74 -19.79 -0.41
C ALA A 285 -6.19 -21.22 -0.36
N VAL A 286 -7.06 -22.23 -0.38
CA VAL A 286 -6.74 -23.65 -0.24
C VAL A 286 -7.20 -24.41 -1.48
N PHE A 287 -6.27 -25.12 -2.13
CA PHE A 287 -6.54 -25.91 -3.33
C PHE A 287 -6.17 -27.38 -3.13
N ASP A 288 -7.00 -28.26 -3.63
CA ASP A 288 -6.65 -29.66 -3.87
C ASP A 288 -5.87 -29.73 -5.19
N VAL A 289 -4.58 -30.02 -5.09
CA VAL A 289 -3.66 -30.16 -6.23
C VAL A 289 -3.17 -31.60 -6.39
N SER A 290 -3.92 -32.58 -5.89
CA SER A 290 -3.60 -34.01 -6.02
C SER A 290 -3.59 -34.51 -7.46
N ALA A 291 -4.24 -33.79 -8.38
CA ALA A 291 -4.26 -34.03 -9.81
C ALA A 291 -3.98 -32.71 -10.57
N PRO A 292 -2.68 -32.25 -10.67
CA PRO A 292 -2.32 -31.04 -11.40
C PRO A 292 -2.84 -31.07 -12.85
N GLY A 293 -3.41 -29.96 -13.30
CA GLY A 293 -4.18 -29.87 -14.55
C GLY A 293 -5.70 -30.03 -14.35
N SER A 294 -6.13 -30.40 -13.14
CA SER A 294 -7.55 -30.52 -12.73
C SER A 294 -7.73 -30.20 -11.24
N SER A 295 -7.00 -29.24 -10.75
CA SER A 295 -7.01 -28.80 -9.34
C SER A 295 -8.35 -28.19 -8.96
N LYS A 296 -8.68 -28.17 -7.66
CA LYS A 296 -9.97 -27.67 -7.17
C LYS A 296 -9.78 -26.76 -5.97
N SER A 297 -10.44 -25.60 -5.97
CA SER A 297 -10.56 -24.78 -4.77
C SER A 297 -11.32 -25.54 -3.69
N ARG A 298 -10.82 -25.45 -2.45
CA ARG A 298 -11.44 -26.07 -1.26
C ARG A 298 -12.01 -25.04 -0.29
N GLY A 299 -11.65 -23.76 -0.44
CA GLY A 299 -12.09 -22.66 0.40
C GLY A 299 -10.94 -21.80 0.89
N PHE A 300 -11.19 -21.06 1.97
CA PHE A 300 -10.30 -20.00 2.46
C PHE A 300 -10.12 -20.07 3.97
N ILE A 301 -8.97 -19.62 4.47
CA ILE A 301 -8.64 -19.54 5.90
C ILE A 301 -8.40 -18.06 6.22
N PRO A 302 -9.13 -17.42 7.17
CA PRO A 302 -8.92 -16.03 7.52
C PRO A 302 -7.59 -15.83 8.26
N THR A 303 -6.88 -14.75 7.96
CA THR A 303 -5.57 -14.40 8.54
C THR A 303 -5.56 -13.00 9.13
N GLY A 304 -4.41 -12.51 9.54
CA GLY A 304 -4.18 -11.11 9.82
C GLY A 304 -4.14 -10.26 8.54
N TRP A 305 -3.90 -8.96 8.68
CA TRP A 305 -3.88 -8.02 7.58
C TRP A 305 -2.64 -8.20 6.70
N TYR A 306 -2.85 -8.34 5.39
CA TYR A 306 -1.84 -8.45 4.37
C TYR A 306 -0.90 -9.65 4.54
N PRO A 307 -1.37 -10.90 4.38
CA PRO A 307 -0.50 -12.09 4.45
C PRO A 307 0.54 -12.08 3.33
N THR A 308 1.83 -12.18 3.71
CA THR A 308 2.99 -12.07 2.83
C THR A 308 3.59 -13.42 2.46
N GLY A 309 3.40 -14.43 3.30
CA GLY A 309 3.98 -15.75 3.08
C GLY A 309 3.26 -16.84 3.86
N VAL A 310 3.42 -18.08 3.40
CA VAL A 310 2.88 -19.28 4.05
C VAL A 310 3.92 -20.40 4.08
N LYS A 311 3.99 -21.15 5.19
CA LYS A 311 4.78 -22.38 5.33
C LYS A 311 3.96 -23.44 6.03
N VAL A 312 4.12 -24.70 5.61
CA VAL A 312 3.46 -25.85 6.25
C VAL A 312 4.52 -26.73 6.91
N ILE A 313 4.33 -27.03 8.18
CA ILE A 313 5.25 -27.87 8.97
C ILE A 313 4.42 -28.86 9.78
N GLY A 314 4.48 -30.13 9.40
CA GLY A 314 3.58 -31.16 9.94
C GLY A 314 2.12 -30.81 9.62
N LYS A 315 1.31 -30.67 10.66
CA LYS A 315 -0.11 -30.26 10.56
C LYS A 315 -0.36 -28.80 10.92
N LYS A 316 0.68 -27.97 10.89
CA LYS A 316 0.57 -26.55 11.21
C LYS A 316 0.87 -25.71 9.97
N ILE A 317 0.05 -24.69 9.77
CA ILE A 317 0.18 -23.67 8.74
C ILE A 317 0.64 -22.41 9.44
N PHE A 318 1.78 -21.86 9.02
CA PHE A 318 2.36 -20.61 9.50
C PHE A 318 2.17 -19.55 8.42
N VAL A 319 1.56 -18.42 8.78
CA VAL A 319 1.28 -17.32 7.84
C VAL A 319 1.83 -16.03 8.42
N SER A 320 2.77 -15.40 7.71
CA SER A 320 3.25 -14.06 8.05
C SER A 320 2.29 -13.01 7.53
N ASN A 321 1.87 -12.05 8.38
CA ASN A 321 0.96 -10.96 8.04
C ASN A 321 1.70 -9.64 8.13
N GLY A 322 1.79 -8.91 7.02
CA GLY A 322 2.63 -7.72 6.85
C GLY A 322 2.18 -6.51 7.68
N LYS A 323 0.87 -6.31 7.78
CA LYS A 323 0.25 -5.17 8.47
C LYS A 323 -0.40 -5.56 9.81
N GLY A 324 -0.30 -6.82 10.24
CA GLY A 324 -0.75 -7.33 11.54
C GLY A 324 -2.25 -7.41 11.70
N PHE A 325 -2.85 -6.58 12.57
CA PHE A 325 -4.27 -6.65 12.88
C PHE A 325 -5.08 -5.42 12.49
N SER A 326 -4.53 -4.21 12.59
CA SER A 326 -5.26 -2.97 12.28
C SER A 326 -4.33 -1.77 12.29
N SER A 327 -4.79 -0.70 11.67
CA SER A 327 -4.31 0.64 11.92
C SER A 327 -4.84 1.18 13.25
N MET A 328 -4.36 2.34 13.68
CA MET A 328 -4.77 2.97 14.93
C MET A 328 -4.65 4.49 14.85
N ALA A 329 -5.26 5.17 15.82
CA ALA A 329 -5.05 6.59 16.03
C ALA A 329 -3.57 6.90 16.27
N ASN A 330 -3.14 8.07 15.77
CA ASN A 330 -1.79 8.57 15.95
C ASN A 330 -1.76 10.01 16.50
N PRO A 331 -2.48 10.32 17.59
CA PRO A 331 -2.63 11.69 18.09
C PRO A 331 -1.31 12.33 18.54
N TYR A 332 -0.27 11.56 18.71
CA TYR A 332 1.07 12.02 19.04
C TYR A 332 2.06 11.90 17.89
N GLY A 333 1.60 11.47 16.75
CA GLY A 333 2.46 11.26 15.60
C GLY A 333 2.10 12.14 14.42
N PRO A 334 3.05 12.39 13.63
CA PRO A 334 4.52 12.26 13.77
C PRO A 334 5.12 13.36 14.61
N ASN A 335 4.55 13.52 15.74
CA ASN A 335 4.81 14.61 16.59
C ASN A 335 5.79 14.27 17.69
N PRO A 336 6.72 15.13 17.86
CA PRO A 336 7.81 14.90 18.75
C PRO A 336 7.58 15.30 20.19
N ILE A 337 6.36 15.64 20.59
CA ILE A 337 6.20 16.24 21.88
C ILE A 337 6.64 15.37 23.00
N ARG A 338 6.35 14.12 22.86
CA ARG A 338 6.86 13.12 23.77
C ARG A 338 7.65 12.12 22.93
N ARG A 339 8.90 12.42 22.68
CA ARG A 339 9.89 11.52 22.06
C ARG A 339 9.96 10.13 22.70
N ARG A 340 9.16 9.86 23.73
CA ARG A 340 9.15 8.65 24.55
C ARG A 340 7.76 8.06 24.78
N GLU A 341 6.73 8.54 24.11
CA GLU A 341 5.46 7.80 24.17
C GLU A 341 5.56 6.53 23.36
N GLU A 342 5.46 5.51 24.11
CA GLU A 342 5.67 4.13 23.75
C GLU A 342 4.33 3.53 23.34
N VAL A 343 4.19 3.12 22.07
CA VAL A 343 3.03 2.36 21.64
C VAL A 343 3.29 0.89 21.91
N VAL A 344 2.54 0.33 22.84
CA VAL A 344 2.50 -1.12 23.06
C VAL A 344 1.33 -1.69 22.26
N TYR A 345 1.62 -2.48 21.27
CA TYR A 345 0.58 -3.19 20.50
C TYR A 345 -0.02 -4.31 21.33
N GLN A 346 -1.29 -4.61 21.07
CA GLN A 346 -1.95 -5.75 21.71
C GLN A 346 -1.14 -7.04 21.45
N GLY A 347 -0.60 -7.64 22.51
CA GLY A 347 0.29 -8.80 22.44
C GLY A 347 1.77 -8.48 22.26
N GLY A 348 2.17 -7.21 22.18
CA GLY A 348 3.58 -6.77 22.10
C GLY A 348 4.31 -6.88 23.44
N ASP A 349 5.64 -6.87 23.37
CA ASP A 349 6.52 -6.89 24.54
C ASP A 349 6.57 -5.50 25.19
N LYS A 350 5.98 -5.37 26.37
CA LYS A 350 5.95 -4.13 27.17
C LYS A 350 7.35 -3.55 27.48
N SER A 351 8.38 -4.40 27.47
CA SER A 351 9.76 -3.99 27.72
C SER A 351 10.43 -3.35 26.48
N LYS A 352 9.77 -3.38 25.32
CA LYS A 352 10.25 -2.81 24.06
C LYS A 352 9.19 -1.92 23.40
N PRO A 353 8.83 -0.84 24.09
CA PRO A 353 7.83 0.07 23.57
C PRO A 353 8.37 0.81 22.35
N MET A 354 7.47 1.18 21.44
CA MET A 354 7.84 1.93 20.25
C MET A 354 7.46 3.40 20.36
N GLY A 355 8.46 4.24 20.23
CA GLY A 355 8.31 5.69 20.35
C GLY A 355 7.79 6.40 19.09
N VAL A 356 7.02 5.74 18.19
CA VAL A 356 6.60 6.33 16.92
C VAL A 356 5.13 6.08 16.68
N GLN A 357 4.41 7.16 16.40
CA GLN A 357 3.02 7.10 15.93
C GLN A 357 2.89 7.56 14.46
N TYR A 358 3.92 7.43 13.67
CA TYR A 358 3.90 7.64 12.24
C TYR A 358 3.18 6.47 11.56
N ILE A 359 2.31 6.76 10.59
CA ILE A 359 1.46 5.76 9.92
C ILE A 359 2.24 4.51 9.50
N ALA A 360 3.36 4.68 8.83
CA ALA A 360 4.20 3.59 8.36
C ALA A 360 4.82 2.75 9.50
N GLY A 361 4.98 3.31 10.69
CA GLY A 361 5.50 2.62 11.88
C GLY A 361 4.43 1.96 12.76
N LEU A 362 3.14 2.18 12.47
CA LEU A 362 2.03 1.61 13.25
C LEU A 362 1.74 0.15 12.89
N PHE A 363 2.10 -0.28 11.69
CA PHE A 363 1.86 -1.63 11.21
C PHE A 363 2.86 -2.61 11.80
N LYS A 364 2.43 -3.42 12.75
CA LYS A 364 3.24 -4.50 13.31
C LYS A 364 2.80 -5.83 12.76
N GLY A 365 3.74 -6.54 12.14
CA GLY A 365 3.50 -7.85 11.58
C GLY A 365 3.14 -8.89 12.64
N THR A 366 2.51 -9.95 12.20
CA THR A 366 2.20 -11.11 13.04
C THR A 366 2.48 -12.41 12.30
N LEU A 367 2.68 -13.49 13.06
CA LEU A 367 2.71 -14.85 12.55
C LEU A 367 1.45 -15.58 13.02
N SER A 368 0.55 -15.89 12.11
CA SER A 368 -0.58 -16.78 12.40
C SER A 368 -0.09 -18.22 12.41
N ILE A 369 -0.45 -18.97 13.46
CA ILE A 369 -0.15 -20.40 13.64
C ILE A 369 -1.48 -21.13 13.69
N ILE A 370 -1.79 -21.88 12.62
CA ILE A 370 -3.10 -22.46 12.37
C ILE A 370 -2.93 -23.97 12.23
N HIS A 371 -3.74 -24.76 12.92
CA HIS A 371 -3.81 -26.19 12.66
C HIS A 371 -4.50 -26.46 11.33
N GLU A 372 -4.02 -27.43 10.58
CA GLU A 372 -4.66 -27.89 9.35
C GLU A 372 -6.14 -28.17 9.61
N PRO A 373 -7.07 -27.43 8.97
CA PRO A 373 -8.49 -27.52 9.28
C PRO A 373 -9.11 -28.81 8.72
N SER A 374 -10.10 -29.35 9.41
CA SER A 374 -11.01 -30.34 8.82
C SER A 374 -11.83 -29.68 7.69
N ALA A 375 -12.53 -30.49 6.89
CA ALA A 375 -13.40 -29.95 5.85
C ALA A 375 -14.52 -29.06 6.41
N GLU A 376 -15.08 -29.42 7.57
CA GLU A 376 -16.09 -28.63 8.26
C GLU A 376 -15.52 -27.29 8.77
N GLN A 377 -14.33 -27.31 9.39
CA GLN A 377 -13.65 -26.11 9.86
C GLN A 377 -13.27 -25.19 8.69
N LEU A 378 -12.82 -25.74 7.57
CA LEU A 378 -12.49 -24.96 6.38
C LEU A 378 -13.74 -24.29 5.79
N GLY A 379 -14.89 -24.96 5.82
CA GLY A 379 -16.18 -24.36 5.45
C GLY A 379 -16.54 -23.18 6.35
N ALA A 380 -16.40 -23.35 7.69
CA ALA A 380 -16.62 -22.27 8.64
C ALA A 380 -15.64 -21.09 8.45
N TYR A 381 -14.36 -21.36 8.21
CA TYR A 381 -13.35 -20.35 7.92
C TYR A 381 -13.66 -19.60 6.61
N SER A 382 -14.08 -20.31 5.57
CA SER A 382 -14.49 -19.67 4.30
C SER A 382 -15.66 -18.71 4.51
N SER A 383 -16.66 -19.10 5.31
CA SER A 383 -17.78 -18.23 5.66
C SER A 383 -17.32 -16.96 6.40
N LEU A 384 -16.32 -17.07 7.28
CA LEU A 384 -15.72 -15.89 7.94
C LEU A 384 -15.00 -14.99 6.95
N VAL A 385 -14.22 -15.55 6.02
CA VAL A 385 -13.53 -14.75 4.98
C VAL A 385 -14.54 -13.98 4.14
N TYR A 386 -15.61 -14.61 3.67
CA TYR A 386 -16.68 -13.93 2.95
C TYR A 386 -17.35 -12.84 3.80
N SER A 387 -17.57 -13.08 5.09
CA SER A 387 -18.17 -12.07 5.99
C SER A 387 -17.24 -10.89 6.32
N ASN A 388 -15.93 -11.08 6.21
CA ASN A 388 -14.91 -10.05 6.43
C ASN A 388 -14.74 -9.15 5.22
N THR A 389 -15.08 -9.67 4.05
CA THR A 389 -14.87 -9.03 2.77
C THR A 389 -16.14 -8.33 2.34
N PRO A 390 -16.15 -6.99 2.19
CA PRO A 390 -17.32 -6.27 1.73
C PRO A 390 -17.61 -6.49 0.24
N TYR A 391 -16.65 -7.00 -0.54
CA TYR A 391 -16.81 -7.29 -1.96
C TYR A 391 -17.68 -8.54 -2.19
N THR A 392 -18.59 -8.42 -3.17
CA THR A 392 -19.35 -9.52 -3.77
C THR A 392 -19.40 -9.32 -5.27
N LYS A 393 -19.55 -10.40 -6.04
CA LYS A 393 -19.63 -10.32 -7.52
C LYS A 393 -20.78 -9.42 -8.01
N GLU A 394 -21.88 -9.38 -7.27
CA GLU A 394 -23.02 -8.52 -7.58
C GLU A 394 -22.69 -7.03 -7.53
N LYS A 395 -21.83 -6.63 -6.58
CA LYS A 395 -21.44 -5.23 -6.38
C LYS A 395 -20.66 -4.62 -7.55
N GLU A 396 -20.11 -5.43 -8.43
CA GLU A 396 -19.51 -4.91 -9.67
C GLU A 396 -20.54 -4.20 -10.55
N THR A 397 -21.79 -4.62 -10.47
CA THR A 397 -22.88 -4.09 -11.33
C THR A 397 -23.95 -3.32 -10.58
N VAL A 398 -24.21 -3.68 -9.31
CA VAL A 398 -25.28 -3.07 -8.50
C VAL A 398 -24.73 -2.72 -7.12
N THR A 399 -24.98 -1.50 -6.67
CA THR A 399 -24.54 -0.99 -5.38
C THR A 399 -25.69 -0.46 -4.55
N ALA A 400 -25.44 -0.19 -3.27
CA ALA A 400 -26.37 0.58 -2.44
C ALA A 400 -26.54 2.00 -2.99
N GLY A 401 -27.72 2.57 -2.81
CA GLY A 401 -28.04 3.92 -3.27
C GLY A 401 -29.51 4.27 -3.04
N GLU A 402 -29.95 5.33 -3.66
CA GLU A 402 -31.32 5.85 -3.56
C GLU A 402 -31.87 6.06 -4.97
N ALA A 403 -33.11 5.65 -5.20
CA ALA A 403 -33.79 5.82 -6.49
C ALA A 403 -33.91 7.30 -6.85
N GLY A 404 -33.50 7.67 -8.08
CA GLY A 404 -33.50 9.04 -8.57
C GLY A 404 -32.30 9.88 -8.08
N ASN A 405 -31.37 9.28 -7.33
CA ASN A 405 -30.14 9.95 -6.95
C ASN A 405 -29.22 10.14 -8.18
N PRO A 406 -28.47 11.26 -8.27
CA PRO A 406 -27.49 11.48 -9.34
C PRO A 406 -26.39 10.42 -9.44
N VAL A 407 -26.07 9.72 -8.34
CA VAL A 407 -25.18 8.57 -8.33
C VAL A 407 -26.01 7.31 -8.60
N PRO A 408 -25.89 6.70 -9.79
CA PRO A 408 -26.67 5.51 -10.14
C PRO A 408 -26.35 4.31 -9.24
N MET A 409 -27.35 3.50 -8.94
CA MET A 409 -27.16 2.23 -8.22
C MET A 409 -26.60 1.12 -9.11
N LYS A 410 -26.69 1.27 -10.42
CA LYS A 410 -26.27 0.26 -11.38
C LYS A 410 -25.27 0.86 -12.37
N THR A 411 -24.18 0.12 -12.59
CA THR A 411 -23.18 0.46 -13.59
C THR A 411 -23.80 0.61 -14.97
N GLY A 412 -23.53 1.72 -15.65
CA GLY A 412 -24.06 2.03 -16.99
C GLY A 412 -25.42 2.74 -17.00
N ASP A 413 -26.11 2.87 -15.86
CA ASP A 413 -27.28 3.70 -15.77
C ASP A 413 -26.92 5.19 -15.92
N PRO A 414 -27.80 6.01 -16.52
CA PRO A 414 -27.50 7.41 -16.79
C PRO A 414 -27.44 8.26 -15.52
N SER A 415 -26.50 9.19 -15.47
CA SER A 415 -26.39 10.25 -14.46
C SER A 415 -26.66 11.62 -15.07
N PRO A 416 -27.33 12.57 -14.35
CA PRO A 416 -27.39 13.96 -14.76
C PRO A 416 -26.03 14.67 -14.66
N VAL A 417 -25.09 14.13 -13.92
CA VAL A 417 -23.70 14.62 -13.83
C VAL A 417 -22.89 14.04 -14.99
N LYS A 418 -22.27 14.89 -15.79
CA LYS A 418 -21.54 14.52 -17.00
C LYS A 418 -20.05 14.75 -16.89
N TYR A 419 -19.63 15.76 -16.12
CA TYR A 419 -18.26 16.22 -16.00
C TYR A 419 -17.76 16.02 -14.59
N ILE A 420 -16.67 15.30 -14.46
CA ILE A 420 -15.98 15.05 -13.20
C ILE A 420 -14.63 15.78 -13.21
N PHE A 421 -14.39 16.51 -12.14
CA PHE A 421 -13.10 17.11 -11.81
C PHE A 421 -12.60 16.49 -10.52
N TYR A 422 -11.51 15.71 -10.60
CA TYR A 422 -10.94 14.98 -9.51
C TYR A 422 -9.60 15.61 -9.13
N ILE A 423 -9.59 16.31 -7.97
CA ILE A 423 -8.43 17.07 -7.49
C ILE A 423 -7.71 16.24 -6.44
N ILE A 424 -6.42 16.02 -6.65
CA ILE A 424 -5.53 15.32 -5.72
C ILE A 424 -4.63 16.36 -5.04
N LYS A 425 -4.60 16.32 -3.71
CA LYS A 425 -3.78 17.14 -2.81
C LYS A 425 -2.77 16.27 -2.08
N GLU A 426 -1.93 16.84 -1.20
CA GLU A 426 -0.76 16.19 -0.61
C GLU A 426 -0.78 16.18 0.92
N ASN A 427 -0.93 14.96 1.48
CA ASN A 427 -0.48 14.51 2.79
C ASN A 427 -1.09 15.21 4.01
N ARG A 428 -2.43 15.32 4.12
CA ARG A 428 -3.06 15.89 5.31
C ARG A 428 -4.10 14.97 5.94
N THR A 429 -4.09 14.88 7.27
CA THR A 429 -5.15 14.22 8.03
C THR A 429 -6.34 15.14 8.22
N TYR A 430 -7.49 14.55 8.57
CA TYR A 430 -8.70 15.31 8.92
C TYR A 430 -8.45 16.27 10.08
N ASP A 431 -7.86 15.82 11.19
CA ASP A 431 -7.64 16.66 12.36
C ASP A 431 -6.67 17.82 12.10
N GLN A 432 -5.69 17.65 11.21
CA GLN A 432 -4.75 18.74 10.89
C GLN A 432 -5.45 19.94 10.25
N VAL A 433 -6.51 19.72 9.50
CA VAL A 433 -7.17 20.75 8.69
C VAL A 433 -8.54 21.09 9.25
N LEU A 434 -9.43 20.09 9.42
CA LEU A 434 -10.85 20.28 9.78
C LEU A 434 -11.15 19.93 11.25
N GLY A 435 -10.13 19.67 12.06
CA GLY A 435 -10.29 19.27 13.47
C GLY A 435 -10.96 20.34 14.35
N ASP A 436 -11.03 21.60 13.91
CA ASP A 436 -11.70 22.71 14.57
C ASP A 436 -13.18 22.88 14.17
N ILE A 437 -13.71 22.11 13.21
CA ILE A 437 -15.13 22.14 12.86
C ILE A 437 -15.93 21.38 13.92
N LYS A 438 -16.82 22.10 14.61
CA LYS A 438 -17.57 21.57 15.77
C LYS A 438 -18.61 20.52 15.40
N GLU A 439 -19.16 20.61 14.19
CA GLU A 439 -20.19 19.71 13.66
C GLU A 439 -19.63 18.32 13.30
N GLY A 440 -18.32 18.24 13.11
CA GLY A 440 -17.61 16.99 12.77
C GLY A 440 -16.93 16.34 13.97
N ASN A 441 -16.42 15.13 13.75
CA ASN A 441 -15.64 14.38 14.74
C ASN A 441 -14.15 14.79 14.70
N GLY A 442 -13.85 16.05 15.02
CA GLY A 442 -12.48 16.59 15.04
C GLY A 442 -11.89 16.74 16.44
N ASP A 443 -10.55 16.78 16.52
CA ASP A 443 -9.82 17.23 17.71
C ASP A 443 -9.11 18.55 17.44
N PRO A 444 -9.63 19.69 17.98
CA PRO A 444 -9.07 21.01 17.73
C PRO A 444 -7.62 21.17 18.25
N ASN A 445 -7.17 20.27 19.14
CA ASN A 445 -5.79 20.28 19.65
C ASN A 445 -4.78 19.79 18.61
N LEU A 446 -5.21 19.03 17.62
CA LEU A 446 -4.36 18.48 16.56
C LEU A 446 -4.31 19.38 15.31
N VAL A 447 -5.11 20.42 15.27
CA VAL A 447 -5.21 21.35 14.13
C VAL A 447 -3.89 22.09 13.91
N LEU A 448 -3.33 21.98 12.71
CA LEU A 448 -2.21 22.79 12.23
C LEU A 448 -2.69 23.92 11.30
N PHE A 449 -3.62 23.61 10.42
CA PHE A 449 -4.06 24.46 9.33
C PHE A 449 -5.58 24.68 9.36
N GLY A 450 -6.10 25.10 10.52
CA GLY A 450 -7.52 25.34 10.73
C GLY A 450 -8.10 26.51 9.92
N GLU A 451 -9.35 26.91 10.19
CA GLU A 451 -10.14 27.86 9.38
C GLU A 451 -9.42 29.16 9.05
N LYS A 452 -8.52 29.64 9.93
CA LYS A 452 -7.71 30.84 9.64
C LYS A 452 -6.81 30.65 8.41
N ILE A 453 -6.26 29.45 8.22
CA ILE A 453 -5.31 29.13 7.12
C ILE A 453 -6.06 28.58 5.91
N THR A 454 -7.13 27.81 6.15
CA THR A 454 -7.90 27.11 5.12
C THR A 454 -9.38 27.52 5.08
N PRO A 455 -9.68 28.83 4.91
CA PRO A 455 -11.07 29.34 4.93
C PRO A 455 -11.93 28.77 3.80
N ASN A 456 -11.34 28.45 2.64
CA ASN A 456 -12.09 27.89 1.51
C ASN A 456 -12.42 26.41 1.66
N LEU A 457 -11.50 25.59 2.17
CA LEU A 457 -11.74 24.19 2.50
C LEU A 457 -12.80 24.06 3.61
N HIS A 458 -12.73 24.93 4.65
CA HIS A 458 -13.76 25.01 5.69
C HIS A 458 -15.11 25.42 5.11
N LYS A 459 -15.12 26.40 4.23
CA LYS A 459 -16.34 26.85 3.57
C LYS A 459 -16.93 25.75 2.66
N LEU A 460 -16.10 25.04 1.91
CA LEU A 460 -16.54 23.88 1.10
C LEU A 460 -17.19 22.82 1.97
N ALA A 461 -16.54 22.43 3.08
CA ALA A 461 -17.06 21.44 4.01
C ALA A 461 -18.39 21.90 4.64
N LYS A 462 -18.51 23.17 5.01
CA LYS A 462 -19.73 23.73 5.64
C LYS A 462 -20.85 23.98 4.62
N GLU A 463 -20.54 24.52 3.45
CA GLU A 463 -21.58 24.84 2.43
C GLU A 463 -22.07 23.62 1.66
N PHE A 464 -21.23 22.59 1.48
CA PHE A 464 -21.61 21.36 0.80
C PHE A 464 -21.74 20.22 1.81
N VAL A 465 -20.81 19.30 1.83
CA VAL A 465 -20.85 18.13 2.69
C VAL A 465 -19.59 18.08 3.56
N LEU A 466 -19.77 18.07 4.87
CA LEU A 466 -18.71 17.77 5.83
C LEU A 466 -18.58 16.25 5.94
N LEU A 467 -17.44 15.73 5.53
CA LEU A 467 -17.07 14.31 5.60
C LEU A 467 -16.08 14.12 6.75
N ASP A 468 -16.53 13.66 7.90
CA ASP A 468 -15.67 13.50 9.09
C ASP A 468 -15.22 12.06 9.34
N ASN A 469 -15.57 11.17 8.42
CA ASN A 469 -15.29 9.73 8.52
C ASN A 469 -14.78 9.19 7.17
N PHE A 470 -13.85 9.94 6.55
CA PHE A 470 -13.20 9.58 5.28
C PHE A 470 -11.77 9.10 5.52
N TYR A 471 -11.38 8.04 4.84
CA TYR A 471 -10.06 7.40 4.97
C TYR A 471 -9.38 7.26 3.62
N VAL A 472 -8.09 7.56 3.56
CA VAL A 472 -7.27 7.18 2.41
C VAL A 472 -6.94 5.68 2.48
N ASP A 473 -6.84 5.03 1.34
CA ASP A 473 -6.53 3.59 1.26
C ASP A 473 -5.02 3.33 1.28
N ALA A 474 -4.21 4.38 1.16
CA ALA A 474 -2.76 4.36 1.09
C ALA A 474 -2.08 4.79 2.39
N GLU A 475 -0.81 4.44 2.53
CA GLU A 475 0.03 4.84 3.65
C GLU A 475 0.96 6.01 3.34
N VAL A 476 1.42 6.13 2.08
CA VAL A 476 2.39 7.13 1.60
C VAL A 476 2.10 7.49 0.14
N SER A 477 2.66 8.60 -0.38
CA SER A 477 2.34 9.04 -1.75
C SER A 477 2.78 8.04 -2.83
N MET A 478 3.82 7.24 -2.58
CA MET A 478 4.29 6.23 -3.54
C MET A 478 3.21 5.18 -3.89
N ASP A 479 2.35 4.81 -2.96
CA ASP A 479 1.17 3.99 -3.21
C ASP A 479 -0.12 4.83 -3.34
N GLY A 480 -0.16 6.03 -2.76
CA GLY A 480 -1.32 6.92 -2.70
C GLY A 480 -1.86 7.34 -4.05
N HIS A 481 -1.01 7.82 -4.94
CA HIS A 481 -1.44 8.16 -6.29
C HIS A 481 -1.89 6.94 -7.09
N ASN A 482 -1.30 5.76 -6.84
CA ASN A 482 -1.75 4.51 -7.46
C ASN A 482 -3.14 4.10 -6.92
N TRP A 483 -3.35 4.17 -5.59
CA TRP A 483 -4.66 3.96 -4.99
C TRP A 483 -5.71 4.94 -5.53
N SER A 484 -5.37 6.22 -5.64
CA SER A 484 -6.26 7.28 -6.13
C SER A 484 -6.65 7.12 -7.60
N MET A 485 -5.83 6.45 -8.41
CA MET A 485 -6.06 6.28 -9.85
C MET A 485 -6.43 4.86 -10.28
N ALA A 486 -6.32 3.86 -9.39
CA ALA A 486 -6.61 2.47 -9.73
C ALA A 486 -7.41 1.71 -8.66
N ALA A 487 -7.71 2.32 -7.52
CA ALA A 487 -8.25 1.64 -6.34
C ALA A 487 -7.45 0.37 -5.96
N TYR A 488 -6.14 0.40 -6.19
CA TYR A 488 -5.24 -0.74 -5.98
C TYR A 488 -3.78 -0.29 -6.09
N ALA A 489 -2.95 -0.76 -5.16
CA ALA A 489 -1.49 -0.71 -5.27
C ALA A 489 -0.94 -2.12 -5.47
N THR A 490 0.05 -2.28 -6.35
CA THR A 490 0.63 -3.59 -6.65
C THR A 490 1.46 -4.11 -5.47
N ASP A 491 1.69 -5.42 -5.40
CA ASP A 491 2.57 -6.03 -4.41
C ASP A 491 4.00 -5.46 -4.46
N TYR A 492 4.39 -4.95 -5.62
CA TYR A 492 5.67 -4.25 -5.78
C TYR A 492 5.72 -2.98 -4.94
N LEU A 493 4.72 -2.12 -5.05
CA LEU A 493 4.64 -0.88 -4.26
C LEU A 493 4.57 -1.18 -2.77
N GLU A 494 3.64 -2.04 -2.36
CA GLU A 494 3.41 -2.41 -0.95
C GLU A 494 4.64 -3.00 -0.26
N LYS A 495 5.50 -3.71 -0.99
CA LYS A 495 6.73 -4.29 -0.45
C LYS A 495 7.94 -3.34 -0.48
N ASN A 496 7.92 -2.28 -1.29
CA ASN A 496 9.09 -1.42 -1.51
C ASN A 496 8.99 -0.04 -0.85
N TRP A 497 7.79 0.57 -0.76
CA TRP A 497 7.66 1.86 -0.10
C TRP A 497 8.24 1.87 1.33
N PRO A 498 8.09 0.81 2.18
CA PRO A 498 8.65 0.84 3.54
C PRO A 498 10.17 0.98 3.59
N THR A 499 10.86 0.48 2.56
CA THR A 499 12.33 0.63 2.44
C THR A 499 12.70 2.07 2.08
N SER A 500 12.01 2.66 1.10
CA SER A 500 12.27 4.02 0.62
C SER A 500 11.96 5.05 1.71
N TYR A 501 10.78 5.00 2.30
CA TYR A 501 10.35 5.92 3.37
C TYR A 501 11.02 5.64 4.72
N GLY A 502 11.63 4.49 4.89
CA GLY A 502 12.51 4.18 6.02
C GLY A 502 13.93 4.73 5.91
N GLY A 503 14.23 5.54 4.88
CA GLY A 503 15.56 6.11 4.67
C GLY A 503 16.62 5.07 4.30
N ARG A 504 16.22 3.91 3.74
CA ARG A 504 17.13 2.79 3.43
C ARG A 504 17.53 2.72 1.97
N GLY A 505 17.31 3.79 1.23
CA GLY A 505 17.51 3.82 -0.23
C GLY A 505 16.26 3.30 -0.94
N GLY A 506 16.23 3.49 -2.22
CA GLY A 506 15.07 3.28 -3.08
C GLY A 506 14.84 4.52 -3.93
N VAL A 507 13.91 4.44 -4.84
CA VAL A 507 13.47 5.55 -5.68
C VAL A 507 11.96 5.62 -5.62
N TYR A 508 11.41 6.77 -5.98
CA TYR A 508 9.98 6.92 -6.13
C TYR A 508 9.53 6.19 -7.41
N ASP A 509 8.86 5.06 -7.22
CA ASP A 509 8.44 4.16 -8.31
C ASP A 509 6.92 4.28 -8.63
N GLY A 510 6.19 5.12 -7.89
CA GLY A 510 4.77 5.41 -8.11
C GLY A 510 4.50 6.20 -9.39
N GLU A 511 3.23 6.53 -9.66
CA GLU A 511 2.79 7.39 -10.76
C GLU A 511 3.29 6.98 -12.16
N GLY A 512 3.41 5.68 -12.42
CA GLY A 512 3.87 5.17 -13.71
C GLY A 512 5.37 5.30 -13.96
N ASN A 513 6.17 5.75 -12.99
CA ASN A 513 7.61 5.91 -13.13
C ASN A 513 8.35 4.57 -13.33
N ARG A 514 7.75 3.45 -12.89
CA ARG A 514 8.30 2.12 -13.07
C ARG A 514 7.20 1.13 -13.50
N ALA A 515 7.40 0.42 -14.60
CA ALA A 515 6.38 -0.43 -15.21
C ALA A 515 5.85 -1.53 -14.28
N ILE A 516 6.70 -2.16 -13.49
CA ILE A 516 6.31 -3.20 -12.52
C ILE A 516 5.36 -2.69 -11.41
N ALA A 517 5.36 -1.38 -11.15
CA ALA A 517 4.48 -0.75 -10.18
C ALA A 517 3.08 -0.48 -10.74
N ASN A 518 2.89 -0.61 -12.06
CA ASN A 518 1.61 -0.32 -12.71
C ASN A 518 0.65 -1.50 -12.56
N ASN A 519 -0.61 -1.19 -12.35
CA ASN A 519 -1.67 -2.18 -12.37
C ASN A 519 -1.79 -2.81 -13.76
N LYS A 520 -1.91 -4.13 -13.86
CA LYS A 520 -2.07 -4.88 -15.11
C LYS A 520 -3.21 -4.35 -16.00
N ASN A 521 -4.34 -4.02 -15.38
CA ASN A 521 -5.52 -3.52 -16.09
C ASN A 521 -5.48 -2.01 -16.33
N GLY A 522 -4.37 -1.35 -15.97
CA GLY A 522 -4.19 0.09 -16.07
C GLY A 522 -4.86 0.87 -14.94
N PHE A 523 -5.10 2.13 -15.19
CA PHE A 523 -5.64 3.11 -14.28
C PHE A 523 -7.02 3.58 -14.72
N ILE A 524 -7.63 4.52 -14.01
CA ILE A 524 -8.96 5.05 -14.34
C ILE A 524 -9.03 5.61 -15.77
N TRP A 525 -7.94 6.14 -16.32
CA TRP A 525 -7.89 6.60 -17.72
C TRP A 525 -8.00 5.46 -18.73
N ASP A 526 -7.45 4.27 -18.42
CA ASP A 526 -7.65 3.07 -19.23
C ASP A 526 -9.11 2.63 -19.20
N GLN A 527 -9.75 2.75 -18.03
CA GLN A 527 -11.17 2.48 -17.86
C GLN A 527 -12.03 3.48 -18.66
N CYS A 528 -11.69 4.78 -18.59
CA CYS A 528 -12.32 5.81 -19.41
C CYS A 528 -12.22 5.48 -20.91
N LYS A 529 -11.04 5.10 -21.38
CA LYS A 529 -10.84 4.71 -22.78
C LYS A 529 -11.70 3.52 -23.18
N ARG A 530 -11.74 2.46 -22.36
CA ARG A 530 -12.57 1.27 -22.61
C ARG A 530 -14.07 1.62 -22.66
N ALA A 531 -14.52 2.58 -21.84
CA ALA A 531 -15.89 3.04 -21.78
C ALA A 531 -16.23 4.16 -22.78
N GLY A 532 -15.27 4.62 -23.59
CA GLY A 532 -15.48 5.74 -24.52
C GLY A 532 -15.68 7.10 -23.84
N ILE A 533 -15.17 7.26 -22.63
CA ILE A 533 -15.21 8.50 -21.84
C ILE A 533 -13.97 9.34 -22.19
N SER A 534 -14.18 10.60 -22.55
CA SER A 534 -13.08 11.54 -22.77
C SER A 534 -12.43 11.94 -21.44
N TYR A 535 -11.10 12.02 -21.41
CA TYR A 535 -10.33 12.32 -20.20
C TYR A 535 -9.16 13.26 -20.46
N ARG A 536 -8.71 13.93 -19.39
CA ARG A 536 -7.59 14.86 -19.39
C ARG A 536 -6.90 14.83 -18.04
N THR A 537 -5.57 15.02 -18.03
CA THR A 537 -4.81 15.17 -16.79
C THR A 537 -4.07 16.50 -16.75
N TYR A 538 -4.01 17.07 -15.54
CA TYR A 538 -3.31 18.28 -15.18
C TYR A 538 -2.37 17.94 -14.01
N GLY A 539 -1.24 17.34 -14.31
CA GLY A 539 -0.17 17.04 -13.35
C GLY A 539 -0.18 15.62 -12.76
N GLU A 540 -1.29 14.88 -12.78
CA GLU A 540 -1.32 13.49 -12.34
C GLU A 540 -0.69 12.56 -13.38
N PHE A 541 0.23 11.69 -12.96
CA PHE A 541 0.99 10.75 -13.81
C PHE A 541 1.66 11.44 -15.01
N ALA A 542 2.07 12.69 -14.80
CA ALA A 542 2.73 13.49 -15.82
C ALA A 542 3.77 14.43 -15.20
N ASP A 543 4.98 14.38 -15.73
CA ASP A 543 6.03 15.34 -15.40
C ASP A 543 5.98 16.52 -16.40
N ASN A 544 5.41 17.64 -15.94
CA ASN A 544 5.03 18.78 -16.77
C ASN A 544 4.16 18.31 -17.97
N ALA A 545 4.50 18.59 -19.19
CA ALA A 545 3.75 18.16 -20.37
C ALA A 545 3.99 16.69 -20.79
N LYS A 546 4.82 15.95 -20.06
CA LYS A 546 5.26 14.60 -20.46
C LYS A 546 4.50 13.53 -19.65
N PRO A 547 3.73 12.65 -20.31
CA PRO A 547 3.05 11.56 -19.62
C PRO A 547 4.03 10.48 -19.15
N ASN A 548 3.79 9.92 -17.94
CA ASN A 548 4.55 8.80 -17.40
C ASN A 548 4.05 7.45 -17.94
N ILE A 549 2.79 7.39 -18.36
CA ILE A 549 2.15 6.18 -18.88
C ILE A 549 1.56 6.41 -20.28
N ALA A 550 1.55 5.35 -21.09
CA ALA A 550 1.17 5.44 -22.50
C ALA A 550 -0.27 5.91 -22.74
N ILE A 551 -1.20 5.58 -21.84
CA ILE A 551 -2.62 5.94 -21.95
C ILE A 551 -2.84 7.45 -21.93
N LEU A 552 -1.96 8.21 -21.27
CA LEU A 552 -2.03 9.66 -21.16
C LEU A 552 -1.38 10.40 -22.33
N LYS A 553 -0.80 9.70 -23.31
CA LYS A 553 -0.27 10.36 -24.50
C LYS A 553 -1.38 11.16 -25.18
N ASP A 554 -1.10 12.44 -25.47
CA ASP A 554 -2.03 13.42 -26.03
C ASP A 554 -3.19 13.85 -25.09
N HIS A 555 -3.19 13.37 -23.86
CA HIS A 555 -4.20 13.69 -22.84
C HIS A 555 -3.65 14.51 -21.65
N VAL A 556 -2.43 14.99 -21.73
CA VAL A 556 -1.78 15.87 -20.74
C VAL A 556 -1.92 17.32 -21.16
N CYS A 557 -2.25 18.22 -20.26
CA CYS A 557 -2.20 19.66 -20.52
C CYS A 557 -0.76 20.10 -20.79
N PRO A 558 -0.45 20.69 -21.98
CA PRO A 558 0.94 20.87 -22.44
C PRO A 558 1.71 21.94 -21.67
N TYR A 559 1.06 22.75 -20.86
CA TYR A 559 1.68 23.84 -20.11
C TYR A 559 1.35 23.82 -18.61
N TYR A 560 0.70 22.75 -18.13
CA TYR A 560 0.46 22.58 -16.71
C TYR A 560 1.75 22.19 -15.99
N THR A 561 2.07 22.92 -14.93
CA THR A 561 3.27 22.66 -14.13
C THR A 561 3.00 21.50 -13.18
N GLY A 562 3.71 20.39 -13.33
CA GLY A 562 3.67 19.22 -12.46
C GLY A 562 4.28 19.49 -11.08
N TRP A 563 4.96 18.49 -10.52
CA TRP A 563 5.58 18.62 -9.20
C TRP A 563 6.63 19.75 -9.16
N ASN A 564 6.32 20.80 -8.46
CA ASN A 564 7.21 21.91 -8.17
C ASN A 564 6.65 22.77 -7.04
N LEU A 565 7.10 22.54 -5.82
CA LEU A 565 6.61 23.28 -4.63
C LEU A 565 6.93 24.77 -4.67
N GLY A 566 7.88 25.21 -5.48
CA GLY A 566 8.15 26.62 -5.75
C GLY A 566 7.15 27.30 -6.68
N PHE A 567 6.28 26.54 -7.34
CA PHE A 567 5.22 27.03 -8.23
C PHE A 567 3.88 26.99 -7.51
N ARG A 568 3.17 28.11 -7.44
CA ARG A 568 1.93 28.23 -6.65
C ARG A 568 0.76 27.44 -7.26
N ASP A 569 -0.08 26.86 -6.41
CA ASP A 569 -1.30 26.19 -6.85
C ASP A 569 -2.32 27.16 -7.46
N THR A 570 -2.40 28.39 -6.97
CA THR A 570 -3.20 29.45 -7.61
C THR A 570 -2.75 29.74 -9.06
N ALA A 571 -1.47 29.62 -9.35
CA ALA A 571 -0.95 29.74 -10.71
C ALA A 571 -1.27 28.46 -11.54
N ARG A 572 -1.26 27.27 -10.93
CA ARG A 572 -1.73 26.02 -11.57
C ARG A 572 -3.20 26.12 -11.97
N VAL A 573 -4.05 26.65 -11.10
CA VAL A 573 -5.47 26.91 -11.42
C VAL A 573 -5.59 27.90 -12.58
N THR A 574 -4.73 28.91 -12.68
CA THR A 574 -4.70 29.82 -13.84
C THR A 574 -4.33 29.10 -15.14
N GLN A 575 -3.38 28.17 -15.10
CA GLN A 575 -3.03 27.31 -16.24
C GLN A 575 -4.20 26.39 -16.64
N TRP A 576 -4.85 25.74 -15.65
CA TRP A 576 -6.03 24.93 -15.88
C TRP A 576 -7.16 25.76 -16.52
N LYS A 577 -7.47 26.92 -15.95
CA LYS A 577 -8.50 27.82 -16.45
C LYS A 577 -8.29 28.20 -17.91
N HIS A 578 -7.05 28.52 -18.29
CA HIS A 578 -6.72 28.90 -19.65
C HIS A 578 -7.08 27.77 -20.67
N GLU A 579 -6.79 26.52 -20.37
CA GLU A 579 -7.20 25.40 -21.22
C GLU A 579 -8.69 25.13 -21.13
N PHE A 580 -9.26 25.18 -19.91
CA PHE A 580 -10.69 24.96 -19.69
C PHE A 580 -11.54 25.92 -20.49
N ASP A 581 -11.20 27.22 -20.55
CA ASP A 581 -11.91 28.22 -21.34
C ASP A 581 -11.92 27.88 -22.84
N SER A 582 -10.79 27.43 -23.36
CA SER A 582 -10.67 27.00 -24.75
C SER A 582 -11.50 25.76 -25.05
N LEU A 583 -11.45 24.75 -24.17
CA LEU A 583 -12.23 23.52 -24.27
C LEU A 583 -13.73 23.79 -24.14
N LEU A 584 -14.12 24.70 -23.25
CA LEU A 584 -15.51 25.09 -23.03
C LEU A 584 -16.07 25.81 -24.26
N ALA A 585 -15.32 26.76 -24.81
CA ALA A 585 -15.70 27.47 -26.03
C ALA A 585 -15.82 26.53 -27.23
N ALA A 586 -14.99 25.51 -27.31
CA ALA A 586 -15.05 24.47 -28.35
C ALA A 586 -16.13 23.39 -28.10
N GLY A 587 -16.81 23.39 -26.95
CA GLY A 587 -17.76 22.34 -26.58
C GLY A 587 -17.12 20.96 -26.38
N SER A 588 -15.84 20.92 -26.03
CA SER A 588 -15.01 19.71 -25.97
C SER A 588 -14.39 19.44 -24.58
N VAL A 589 -14.99 19.98 -23.52
CA VAL A 589 -14.54 19.68 -22.13
C VAL A 589 -14.56 18.17 -21.91
N PRO A 590 -13.46 17.56 -21.49
CA PRO A 590 -13.44 16.12 -21.17
C PRO A 590 -14.37 15.75 -20.02
N ARG A 591 -14.97 14.57 -20.11
CA ARG A 591 -15.90 14.09 -19.08
C ARG A 591 -15.19 13.74 -17.77
N PHE A 592 -13.93 13.33 -17.82
CA PHE A 592 -13.13 13.05 -16.64
C PHE A 592 -11.82 13.87 -16.68
N ASN A 593 -11.58 14.63 -15.61
CA ASN A 593 -10.42 15.52 -15.50
C ASN A 593 -9.74 15.29 -14.15
N THR A 594 -8.47 14.93 -14.16
CA THR A 594 -7.63 14.82 -12.96
C THR A 594 -6.75 16.06 -12.83
N VAL A 595 -6.65 16.62 -11.63
CA VAL A 595 -5.93 17.87 -11.35
C VAL A 595 -5.09 17.68 -10.10
N ARG A 596 -3.79 17.93 -10.17
CA ARG A 596 -2.91 17.91 -9.01
C ARG A 596 -2.70 19.30 -8.45
N LEU A 597 -2.98 19.51 -7.17
CA LEU A 597 -2.72 20.72 -6.40
C LEU A 597 -1.98 20.32 -5.11
N GLY A 598 -0.64 20.20 -5.18
CA GLY A 598 0.17 19.56 -4.15
C GLY A 598 0.95 20.52 -3.23
N ASN A 599 0.68 21.82 -3.25
CA ASN A 599 1.48 22.76 -2.43
C ASN A 599 1.16 22.71 -0.92
N ASP A 600 0.10 22.07 -0.52
CA ASP A 600 -0.17 21.79 0.90
C ASP A 600 0.85 20.82 1.53
N HIS A 601 1.61 20.07 0.73
CA HIS A 601 2.81 19.36 1.18
C HIS A 601 3.79 20.30 1.91
N THR A 602 3.94 21.52 1.46
CA THR A 602 4.85 22.59 1.94
C THR A 602 6.34 22.33 1.68
N GLU A 603 7.16 23.35 1.80
CA GLU A 603 8.64 23.24 1.81
C GLU A 603 9.22 23.30 3.23
N GLY A 604 8.42 23.03 4.26
CA GLY A 604 8.83 23.15 5.64
C GLY A 604 9.25 24.58 6.01
N LEU A 605 10.32 24.70 6.79
CA LEU A 605 10.82 25.98 7.28
C LEU A 605 12.04 26.50 6.51
N ARG A 606 12.25 26.08 5.27
CA ARG A 606 13.41 26.52 4.45
C ARG A 606 13.46 28.01 4.31
N LYS A 607 14.63 28.59 4.57
CA LYS A 607 14.85 30.05 4.51
C LYS A 607 14.57 30.60 3.11
N GLY A 608 13.80 31.69 3.06
CA GLY A 608 13.46 32.37 1.80
C GLY A 608 12.36 31.69 0.98
N ARG A 609 11.88 30.50 1.41
CA ARG A 609 10.73 29.82 0.85
C ARG A 609 9.45 30.27 1.56
N PRO A 610 8.27 30.13 0.96
CA PRO A 610 7.02 30.47 1.64
C PRO A 610 6.92 29.73 2.99
N THR A 611 6.27 30.33 3.95
CA THR A 611 5.98 29.64 5.22
C THR A 611 5.00 28.48 4.95
N PRO A 612 4.95 27.44 5.82
CA PRO A 612 3.95 26.40 5.69
C PRO A 612 2.51 26.96 5.67
N PHE A 613 2.24 28.02 6.42
CA PHE A 613 0.94 28.69 6.38
C PHE A 613 0.66 29.34 5.01
N ALA A 614 1.67 29.99 4.41
CA ALA A 614 1.53 30.59 3.09
C ALA A 614 1.31 29.53 2.00
N HIS A 615 2.01 28.39 2.07
CA HIS A 615 1.83 27.27 1.15
C HIS A 615 0.43 26.67 1.23
N VAL A 616 -0.01 26.31 2.43
CA VAL A 616 -1.35 25.69 2.62
C VAL A 616 -2.48 26.67 2.30
N ALA A 617 -2.30 27.95 2.64
CA ALA A 617 -3.29 28.98 2.29
C ALA A 617 -3.36 29.26 0.77
N ASP A 618 -2.24 29.14 0.03
CA ASP A 618 -2.25 29.22 -1.43
C ASP A 618 -2.98 28.02 -2.06
N ASN A 619 -2.76 26.81 -1.54
CA ASN A 619 -3.50 25.60 -1.95
C ASN A 619 -5.01 25.74 -1.65
N ASP A 620 -5.36 26.17 -0.44
CA ASP A 620 -6.76 26.45 -0.04
C ASP A 620 -7.43 27.44 -1.00
N LEU A 621 -6.76 28.55 -1.29
CA LEU A 621 -7.24 29.55 -2.24
C LEU A 621 -7.38 28.96 -3.66
N ALA A 622 -6.43 28.11 -4.08
CA ALA A 622 -6.47 27.48 -5.39
C ALA A 622 -7.71 26.59 -5.54
N VAL A 623 -8.00 25.73 -4.55
CA VAL A 623 -9.22 24.90 -4.54
C VAL A 623 -10.46 25.78 -4.56
N GLY A 624 -10.50 26.84 -3.75
CA GLY A 624 -11.60 27.79 -3.75
C GLY A 624 -11.83 28.45 -5.11
N LEU A 625 -10.78 28.97 -5.76
CA LEU A 625 -10.83 29.60 -7.08
C LEU A 625 -11.26 28.60 -8.18
N PHE A 626 -10.80 27.36 -8.08
CA PHE A 626 -11.20 26.29 -9.02
C PHE A 626 -12.73 26.05 -8.95
N VAL A 627 -13.26 25.82 -7.74
CA VAL A 627 -14.68 25.56 -7.53
C VAL A 627 -15.51 26.79 -7.88
N GLU A 628 -15.08 27.99 -7.49
CA GLU A 628 -15.76 29.23 -7.86
C GLU A 628 -15.88 29.37 -9.38
N TYR A 629 -14.76 29.22 -10.09
CA TYR A 629 -14.75 29.38 -11.55
C TYR A 629 -15.65 28.37 -12.25
N LEU A 630 -15.55 27.10 -11.86
CA LEU A 630 -16.39 26.05 -12.41
C LEU A 630 -17.86 26.27 -12.06
N SER A 631 -18.17 26.73 -10.83
CA SER A 631 -19.55 26.96 -10.37
C SER A 631 -20.25 28.11 -11.12
N LYS A 632 -19.49 29.02 -11.70
CA LYS A 632 -19.98 30.13 -12.55
C LYS A 632 -20.05 29.76 -14.05
N SER A 633 -19.59 28.57 -14.42
CA SER A 633 -19.59 28.08 -15.79
C SER A 633 -20.95 27.50 -16.20
N PRO A 634 -21.29 27.49 -17.52
CA PRO A 634 -22.53 26.91 -18.03
C PRO A 634 -22.68 25.41 -17.79
N ILE A 635 -21.59 24.68 -17.51
CA ILE A 635 -21.62 23.22 -17.25
C ILE A 635 -21.75 22.86 -15.76
N TRP A 636 -21.87 23.85 -14.86
CA TRP A 636 -21.93 23.60 -13.41
C TRP A 636 -23.01 22.63 -12.99
N LYS A 637 -24.22 22.76 -13.59
CA LYS A 637 -25.33 21.86 -13.29
C LYS A 637 -24.97 20.39 -13.53
N GLU A 638 -24.13 20.12 -14.53
CA GLU A 638 -23.76 18.77 -14.96
C GLU A 638 -22.38 18.36 -14.46
N SER A 639 -21.82 19.13 -13.52
CA SER A 639 -20.46 18.91 -12.99
C SER A 639 -20.46 18.47 -11.52
N ALA A 640 -19.47 17.65 -11.18
CA ALA A 640 -19.09 17.37 -9.80
C ALA A 640 -17.56 17.50 -9.64
N VAL A 641 -17.15 18.12 -8.53
CA VAL A 641 -15.76 18.24 -8.11
C VAL A 641 -15.55 17.33 -6.91
N PHE A 642 -14.57 16.48 -6.98
CA PHE A 642 -14.10 15.64 -5.89
C PHE A 642 -12.68 16.06 -5.52
N VAL A 643 -12.40 16.22 -4.23
CA VAL A 643 -11.09 16.62 -3.75
C VAL A 643 -10.67 15.67 -2.64
N ILE A 644 -9.49 15.08 -2.76
CA ILE A 644 -8.90 14.23 -1.72
C ILE A 644 -7.41 14.53 -1.54
N GLU A 645 -6.85 14.04 -0.45
CA GLU A 645 -5.41 13.83 -0.29
C GLU A 645 -5.04 12.47 -0.90
N ASP A 646 -3.84 12.33 -1.47
CA ASP A 646 -3.32 11.04 -1.95
C ASP A 646 -3.11 10.07 -0.79
N ASP A 647 -2.56 10.58 0.32
CA ASP A 647 -2.40 9.88 1.59
C ASP A 647 -2.57 10.83 2.78
N ALA A 648 -2.53 10.28 4.01
CA ALA A 648 -2.59 11.04 5.26
C ALA A 648 -1.23 11.09 5.98
N GLN A 649 -0.23 10.55 5.39
CA GLN A 649 1.15 10.23 5.81
C GLN A 649 1.65 10.96 7.05
N ASN A 650 1.50 12.26 7.10
CA ASN A 650 2.26 13.13 7.97
C ASN A 650 1.47 13.74 9.12
N GLY A 651 0.19 13.47 9.21
CA GLY A 651 -0.66 14.12 10.18
C GLY A 651 -0.90 13.31 11.44
N ALA A 652 -1.13 14.00 12.54
CA ALA A 652 -1.77 13.41 13.70
C ALA A 652 -3.28 13.35 13.48
N ASP A 653 -3.90 12.25 13.91
CA ASP A 653 -5.34 12.08 13.93
C ASP A 653 -5.77 11.26 15.14
N HIS A 654 -6.87 11.67 15.81
CA HIS A 654 -7.31 11.01 17.04
C HIS A 654 -8.18 9.77 16.78
N VAL A 655 -8.60 9.53 15.55
CA VAL A 655 -9.43 8.36 15.17
C VAL A 655 -8.59 7.28 14.52
N ASP A 656 -7.89 7.60 13.44
CA ASP A 656 -7.01 6.67 12.73
C ASP A 656 -6.00 7.43 11.87
N ALA A 657 -4.81 6.88 11.72
CA ALA A 657 -3.74 7.49 10.93
C ALA A 657 -4.07 7.65 9.43
N HIS A 658 -5.05 6.89 8.91
CA HIS A 658 -5.53 7.00 7.52
C HIS A 658 -6.66 8.02 7.35
N ARG A 659 -7.20 8.58 8.46
CA ARG A 659 -8.32 9.50 8.32
C ARG A 659 -7.86 10.83 7.72
N SER A 660 -8.47 11.23 6.62
CA SER A 660 -8.04 12.37 5.82
C SER A 660 -9.20 13.29 5.44
N THR A 661 -8.88 14.42 4.83
CA THR A 661 -9.87 15.36 4.31
C THR A 661 -10.39 14.91 2.96
N ALA A 662 -11.68 15.10 2.73
CA ALA A 662 -12.30 14.91 1.43
C ALA A 662 -13.42 15.92 1.22
N TYR A 663 -13.60 16.36 -0.02
CA TYR A 663 -14.61 17.36 -0.35
C TYR A 663 -15.35 16.97 -1.63
N VAL A 664 -16.67 17.28 -1.65
CA VAL A 664 -17.50 17.09 -2.82
C VAL A 664 -18.28 18.37 -3.06
N ALA A 665 -18.23 18.91 -4.29
CA ALA A 665 -18.99 20.09 -4.70
C ALA A 665 -19.64 19.87 -6.07
N GLY A 666 -20.81 20.46 -6.33
CA GLY A 666 -21.49 20.29 -7.62
C GLY A 666 -22.94 20.75 -7.57
N GLY A 667 -23.55 20.87 -8.73
CA GLY A 667 -24.95 21.30 -8.82
C GLY A 667 -25.94 20.35 -8.14
N PHE A 668 -25.62 19.07 -8.08
CA PHE A 668 -26.43 18.03 -7.43
C PHE A 668 -25.89 17.58 -6.08
N VAL A 669 -24.88 18.24 -5.54
CA VAL A 669 -24.34 17.93 -4.20
C VAL A 669 -25.19 18.62 -3.14
N LYS A 670 -25.47 17.91 -2.04
CA LYS A 670 -26.21 18.46 -0.89
C LYS A 670 -25.52 19.70 -0.34
N ARG A 671 -26.29 20.56 0.30
CA ARG A 671 -25.80 21.77 0.95
C ARG A 671 -26.01 21.70 2.46
N ASN A 672 -25.04 22.26 3.22
CA ASN A 672 -25.05 22.32 4.68
C ASN A 672 -25.35 20.94 5.31
N PHE A 673 -24.69 19.90 4.84
CA PHE A 673 -24.94 18.53 5.25
C PHE A 673 -23.70 17.93 5.93
N VAL A 674 -23.90 17.19 7.01
CA VAL A 674 -22.86 16.42 7.68
C VAL A 674 -23.09 14.95 7.41
N ASP A 675 -22.09 14.27 6.87
CA ASP A 675 -22.15 12.84 6.58
C ASP A 675 -21.10 12.08 7.39
N HIS A 676 -21.55 11.28 8.35
CA HIS A 676 -20.72 10.44 9.21
C HIS A 676 -20.52 9.03 8.62
N THR A 677 -21.00 8.79 7.42
CA THR A 677 -20.79 7.50 6.74
C THR A 677 -19.30 7.28 6.51
N MET A 678 -18.85 6.05 6.79
CA MET A 678 -17.48 5.69 6.49
C MET A 678 -17.27 5.56 5.00
N TYR A 679 -16.38 6.38 4.47
CA TYR A 679 -15.93 6.35 3.08
C TYR A 679 -14.41 6.22 3.00
N SER A 680 -13.92 5.81 1.83
CA SER A 680 -12.50 5.79 1.53
C SER A 680 -12.20 6.33 0.12
N THR A 681 -10.92 6.39 -0.25
CA THR A 681 -10.48 6.68 -1.63
C THR A 681 -11.25 5.80 -2.64
N SER A 682 -11.39 4.51 -2.35
CA SER A 682 -12.16 3.58 -3.18
C SER A 682 -13.65 3.92 -3.25
N SER A 683 -14.24 4.51 -2.20
CA SER A 683 -15.63 5.00 -2.20
C SER A 683 -15.82 6.16 -3.18
N MET A 684 -14.86 7.09 -3.21
CA MET A 684 -14.88 8.21 -4.15
C MET A 684 -14.72 7.74 -5.59
N LEU A 685 -13.76 6.85 -5.85
CA LEU A 685 -13.58 6.25 -7.18
C LEU A 685 -14.84 5.51 -7.64
N ARG A 686 -15.46 4.70 -6.77
CA ARG A 686 -16.70 4.00 -7.11
C ARG A 686 -17.82 4.96 -7.46
N THR A 687 -17.92 6.09 -6.77
CA THR A 687 -18.89 7.14 -7.07
C THR A 687 -18.64 7.75 -8.45
N ILE A 688 -17.41 8.08 -8.76
CA ILE A 688 -16.98 8.61 -10.07
C ILE A 688 -17.31 7.61 -11.18
N GLU A 689 -16.99 6.33 -10.99
CA GLU A 689 -17.27 5.28 -11.96
C GLU A 689 -18.76 5.12 -12.25
N LEU A 690 -19.59 5.09 -11.21
CA LEU A 690 -21.03 4.99 -11.36
C LEU A 690 -21.61 6.19 -12.12
N ILE A 691 -21.18 7.41 -11.79
CA ILE A 691 -21.59 8.63 -12.49
C ILE A 691 -21.18 8.58 -13.97
N LEU A 692 -20.01 8.09 -14.29
CA LEU A 692 -19.51 8.00 -15.65
C LEU A 692 -19.99 6.74 -16.39
N GLY A 693 -20.65 5.80 -15.70
CA GLY A 693 -21.16 4.55 -16.25
C GLY A 693 -20.10 3.46 -16.43
N MET A 694 -18.99 3.56 -15.68
CA MET A 694 -17.86 2.63 -15.74
C MET A 694 -18.00 1.48 -14.74
N PRO A 695 -17.52 0.26 -15.06
CA PRO A 695 -17.37 -0.80 -14.08
C PRO A 695 -16.20 -0.50 -13.11
N PRO A 696 -16.14 -1.17 -11.95
CA PRO A 696 -15.02 -0.99 -11.01
C PRO A 696 -13.70 -1.52 -11.58
N MET A 697 -12.58 -0.97 -11.10
CA MET A 697 -11.23 -1.35 -11.50
C MET A 697 -10.67 -2.51 -10.67
N SER A 698 -11.07 -2.58 -9.41
CA SER A 698 -10.55 -3.55 -8.43
C SER A 698 -11.68 -4.14 -7.56
N GLN A 699 -11.33 -5.08 -6.69
CA GLN A 699 -12.25 -5.57 -5.66
C GLN A 699 -12.54 -4.49 -4.60
N TYR A 700 -11.67 -3.51 -4.44
CA TYR A 700 -11.79 -2.47 -3.42
C TYR A 700 -12.86 -1.44 -3.77
N ASP A 701 -12.80 -0.85 -4.94
CA ASP A 701 -13.84 0.09 -5.40
C ASP A 701 -15.17 -0.63 -5.65
N ALA A 702 -15.14 -1.87 -6.17
CA ALA A 702 -16.36 -2.71 -6.25
C ALA A 702 -17.02 -2.92 -4.87
N ALA A 703 -16.21 -3.10 -3.83
CA ALA A 703 -16.67 -3.32 -2.45
C ALA A 703 -17.16 -2.04 -1.77
N ALA A 704 -16.59 -0.90 -2.15
CA ALA A 704 -16.73 0.36 -1.45
C ALA A 704 -18.18 0.86 -1.44
N THR A 705 -18.54 1.56 -0.38
CA THR A 705 -19.82 2.27 -0.29
C THR A 705 -19.76 3.53 -1.16
N PRO A 706 -20.55 3.66 -2.23
CA PRO A 706 -20.58 4.89 -3.01
C PRO A 706 -21.09 6.07 -2.19
N MET A 707 -20.61 7.26 -2.49
CA MET A 707 -20.93 8.50 -1.76
C MET A 707 -22.30 9.10 -2.19
N TRP A 708 -23.27 8.25 -2.52
CA TRP A 708 -24.61 8.69 -2.97
C TRP A 708 -25.31 9.58 -1.95
N ASN A 709 -25.05 9.39 -0.65
CA ASN A 709 -25.63 10.23 0.40
C ASN A 709 -25.16 11.69 0.35
N CYS A 710 -24.05 11.98 -0.31
CA CYS A 710 -23.61 13.36 -0.56
C CYS A 710 -24.43 14.09 -1.64
N PHE A 711 -25.26 13.36 -2.40
CA PHE A 711 -25.98 13.88 -3.56
C PHE A 711 -27.48 13.99 -3.31
N THR A 712 -28.16 14.80 -4.12
CA THR A 712 -29.60 15.01 -4.09
C THR A 712 -30.14 15.13 -5.50
N ALA A 713 -31.37 14.65 -5.73
CA ALA A 713 -32.07 14.78 -7.01
C ALA A 713 -32.39 16.26 -7.39
N ASN A 714 -32.42 17.15 -6.42
CA ASN A 714 -32.75 18.56 -6.62
C ASN A 714 -31.49 19.41 -6.75
N ALA A 715 -31.19 19.87 -7.96
CA ALA A 715 -30.01 20.70 -8.21
C ALA A 715 -30.11 22.07 -7.49
N ASN A 716 -28.98 22.43 -6.85
CA ASN A 716 -28.75 23.80 -6.34
C ASN A 716 -27.58 24.42 -7.11
N LEU A 717 -27.89 25.43 -7.93
CA LEU A 717 -26.92 26.06 -8.84
C LEU A 717 -26.28 27.32 -8.24
N THR A 718 -26.51 27.62 -6.96
CA THR A 718 -25.81 28.71 -6.27
C THR A 718 -24.29 28.53 -6.42
N ALA A 719 -23.65 29.54 -7.02
CA ALA A 719 -22.22 29.52 -7.23
C ALA A 719 -21.49 29.59 -5.88
N PHE A 720 -20.35 28.94 -5.83
CA PHE A 720 -19.40 29.08 -4.72
C PHE A 720 -18.68 30.44 -4.83
N GLU A 721 -18.48 31.11 -3.72
CA GLU A 721 -17.75 32.37 -3.66
C GLU A 721 -16.47 32.15 -2.83
N THR A 722 -15.33 32.37 -3.43
CA THR A 722 -14.02 32.19 -2.79
C THR A 722 -13.82 33.19 -1.64
N VAL A 723 -13.25 32.73 -0.55
CA VAL A 723 -12.85 33.55 0.59
C VAL A 723 -11.39 33.98 0.41
N LYS A 724 -11.13 35.26 0.66
CA LYS A 724 -9.74 35.76 0.64
C LYS A 724 -8.91 35.12 1.77
N PRO A 725 -7.63 34.80 1.51
CA PRO A 725 -6.75 34.30 2.55
C PRO A 725 -6.63 35.26 3.74
N ASN A 726 -6.58 34.71 4.94
CA ASN A 726 -6.36 35.48 6.16
C ASN A 726 -4.88 35.63 6.53
N VAL A 727 -3.98 35.12 5.68
CA VAL A 727 -2.52 35.16 5.84
C VAL A 727 -1.87 35.69 4.57
N ASP A 728 -0.69 36.25 4.69
CA ASP A 728 0.09 36.75 3.56
C ASP A 728 0.69 35.54 2.79
N LEU A 729 0.20 35.29 1.56
CA LEU A 729 0.70 34.23 0.69
C LEU A 729 2.16 34.44 0.24
N THR A 730 2.72 35.64 0.48
CA THR A 730 4.12 35.97 0.14
C THR A 730 5.05 35.82 1.33
N GLU A 731 4.51 35.54 2.51
CA GLU A 731 5.28 35.36 3.73
C GLU A 731 6.34 34.28 3.57
N LYS A 732 7.57 34.59 3.97
CA LYS A 732 8.72 33.70 3.82
C LYS A 732 9.35 33.37 5.16
N ASN A 733 9.92 32.19 5.25
CA ASN A 733 10.73 31.78 6.39
C ASN A 733 12.00 32.63 6.44
N ILE A 734 12.18 33.43 7.49
CA ILE A 734 13.30 34.36 7.64
C ILE A 734 14.20 34.07 8.84
N ALA A 735 13.67 33.45 9.89
CA ALA A 735 14.39 33.19 11.12
C ALA A 735 15.26 31.93 11.03
N MET A 736 16.48 31.99 11.55
CA MET A 736 17.39 30.84 11.61
C MET A 736 17.29 30.16 12.98
N ASN A 737 16.38 29.24 13.15
CA ASN A 737 16.26 28.36 14.31
C ASN A 737 16.72 26.92 14.00
N GLU A 738 16.68 26.03 14.99
CA GLU A 738 17.07 24.62 14.81
C GLU A 738 16.21 23.92 13.75
N TRP A 739 14.92 24.18 13.74
CA TRP A 739 13.96 23.52 12.85
C TRP A 739 14.14 23.96 11.40
N GLN A 740 14.45 25.25 11.20
CA GLN A 740 14.81 25.76 9.88
C GLN A 740 16.10 25.13 9.36
N ARG A 741 17.15 25.03 10.21
CA ARG A 741 18.41 24.37 9.83
C ARG A 741 18.21 22.90 9.44
N ARG A 742 17.24 22.21 10.05
CA ARG A 742 16.85 20.85 9.64
C ARG A 742 16.16 20.86 8.29
N SER A 743 15.22 21.77 8.06
CA SER A 743 14.52 21.92 6.78
C SER A 743 15.46 22.16 5.59
N GLU A 744 16.56 22.89 5.78
CA GLU A 744 17.54 23.15 4.72
C GLU A 744 18.23 21.88 4.18
N LYS A 745 18.17 20.78 4.91
CA LYS A 745 18.77 19.50 4.52
C LYS A 745 17.84 18.63 3.67
N PHE A 746 16.60 19.00 3.53
CA PHE A 746 15.60 18.22 2.81
C PHE A 746 15.72 18.42 1.30
N ASP A 747 15.67 17.33 0.53
CA ASP A 747 15.59 17.36 -0.93
C ASP A 747 14.13 17.51 -1.37
N LEU A 748 13.63 18.74 -1.34
CA LEU A 748 12.27 19.08 -1.75
C LEU A 748 12.15 19.35 -3.27
N GLY A 749 13.23 19.14 -4.00
CA GLY A 749 13.24 19.23 -5.47
C GLY A 749 12.77 17.94 -6.15
N LYS A 750 12.70 16.86 -5.40
CA LYS A 750 12.19 15.58 -5.85
C LYS A 750 10.99 15.20 -4.99
N GLU A 751 10.03 14.59 -5.62
CA GLU A 751 8.87 14.04 -4.95
C GLU A 751 9.30 12.98 -3.94
N ASP A 752 8.71 13.01 -2.76
CA ASP A 752 8.92 12.08 -1.63
C ASP A 752 10.39 11.75 -1.29
N ALA A 753 11.30 12.67 -1.57
CA ALA A 753 12.69 12.51 -1.20
C ALA A 753 13.02 12.99 0.22
N VAL A 754 12.04 13.49 0.96
CA VAL A 754 12.19 14.00 2.33
C VAL A 754 11.91 12.87 3.32
N PRO A 755 12.71 12.73 4.39
CA PRO A 755 12.36 11.83 5.50
C PRO A 755 11.13 12.35 6.26
N ASP A 756 9.95 11.77 6.02
CA ASP A 756 8.66 12.26 6.50
C ASP A 756 8.58 12.45 8.00
N LEU A 757 9.04 11.47 8.77
CA LEU A 757 9.05 11.57 10.22
C LEU A 757 9.80 12.83 10.69
N GLU A 758 10.95 13.13 10.09
CA GLU A 758 11.73 14.32 10.43
C GLU A 758 11.07 15.60 9.92
N PHE A 759 10.47 15.54 8.74
CA PHE A 759 9.73 16.66 8.15
C PHE A 759 8.57 17.09 9.03
N ASN A 760 7.80 16.15 9.54
CA ASN A 760 6.69 16.45 10.44
C ASN A 760 7.10 16.95 11.81
N ILE A 761 8.19 16.40 12.35
CA ILE A 761 8.83 16.92 13.56
C ILE A 761 9.17 18.41 13.37
N VAL A 762 9.72 18.74 12.22
CA VAL A 762 10.09 20.12 11.88
C VAL A 762 8.87 21.02 11.74
N LEU A 763 7.84 20.58 11.00
CA LEU A 763 6.61 21.35 10.82
C LEU A 763 5.93 21.62 12.16
N TRP A 764 5.69 20.60 12.95
CA TRP A 764 5.00 20.76 14.22
C TRP A 764 5.73 21.71 15.16
N ASN A 765 7.01 21.46 15.44
CA ASN A 765 7.78 22.32 16.34
C ASN A 765 7.96 23.74 15.80
N GLY A 766 8.03 23.90 14.49
CA GLY A 766 8.13 25.20 13.86
C GLY A 766 6.84 26.02 13.95
N LEU A 767 5.67 25.37 13.92
CA LEU A 767 4.37 26.03 13.91
C LEU A 767 3.71 26.11 15.30
N LYS A 768 3.85 25.07 16.12
CA LYS A 768 3.19 24.94 17.43
C LYS A 768 4.16 25.05 18.63
N GLY A 769 5.45 24.94 18.39
CA GLY A 769 6.44 24.88 19.48
C GLY A 769 6.40 23.55 20.25
N THR A 770 6.73 23.60 21.53
CA THR A 770 6.89 22.40 22.36
C THR A 770 5.71 22.12 23.30
N THR A 771 4.64 22.91 23.25
CA THR A 771 3.48 22.77 24.14
C THR A 771 2.38 21.91 23.49
N PHE A 772 1.81 20.99 24.27
CA PHE A 772 0.80 20.06 23.82
C PHE A 772 -0.32 19.85 24.83
N PRO A 773 -1.55 19.99 24.42
CA PRO A 773 -2.68 19.42 25.14
C PRO A 773 -2.73 17.89 24.94
N ALA A 774 -3.27 17.18 25.91
CA ALA A 774 -3.54 15.76 25.77
C ALA A 774 -4.71 15.56 24.77
N PRO A 775 -4.49 14.90 23.64
CA PRO A 775 -5.53 14.68 22.65
C PRO A 775 -6.51 13.57 23.12
N LYS A 776 -7.73 13.63 22.60
CA LYS A 776 -8.69 12.53 22.72
C LYS A 776 -8.24 11.37 21.84
N ARG A 777 -8.51 10.13 22.26
CA ARG A 777 -8.26 8.94 21.47
C ARG A 777 -9.59 8.25 21.13
N ALA A 778 -9.79 7.98 19.86
CA ALA A 778 -10.83 7.10 19.35
C ALA A 778 -10.23 6.33 18.16
N ALA A 779 -10.40 5.01 18.14
CA ALA A 779 -9.86 4.15 17.09
C ALA A 779 -10.85 3.04 16.78
N PHE A 780 -10.70 2.40 15.61
CA PHE A 780 -11.49 1.21 15.27
C PHE A 780 -11.25 0.06 16.24
N VAL A 781 -10.05 -0.06 16.73
CA VAL A 781 -9.67 -1.01 17.77
C VAL A 781 -9.47 -0.25 19.08
N LYS A 782 -10.38 -0.43 20.03
CA LYS A 782 -10.14 0.01 21.40
C LYS A 782 -9.03 -0.85 21.98
N LEU A 783 -7.85 -0.28 22.19
CA LEU A 783 -6.85 -0.89 23.05
C LEU A 783 -7.48 -1.04 24.44
N LYS A 784 -7.40 -2.23 25.05
CA LYS A 784 -7.80 -2.38 26.45
C LYS A 784 -6.95 -1.40 27.25
N GLU A 785 -7.59 -0.43 27.90
CA GLU A 785 -6.96 0.33 28.97
C GLU A 785 -6.55 -0.71 30.02
N GLU A 786 -5.26 -0.91 30.17
CA GLU A 786 -4.75 -1.61 31.33
C GLU A 786 -5.01 -0.68 32.52
N LYS A 787 -5.83 -1.12 33.43
CA LYS A 787 -5.91 -0.48 34.75
C LYS A 787 -4.48 -0.44 35.29
N GLU A 788 -3.98 0.77 35.55
CA GLU A 788 -2.84 0.95 36.43
C GLU A 788 -3.25 0.27 37.74
N ASP A 789 -2.66 -0.87 38.01
CA ASP A 789 -2.71 -1.42 39.39
C ASP A 789 -1.84 -0.44 40.18
N ASP A 790 -2.52 0.46 40.92
CA ASP A 790 -1.94 1.22 42.01
C ASP A 790 -1.55 0.20 43.09
N ASP A 791 -0.26 -0.09 43.19
CA ASP A 791 0.42 -0.60 44.41
C ASP A 791 1.77 0.15 44.53
#